data_f1e23b3ec2436c3005995f4479c070c3
#
_entry.id   f1e23b3ec2436c3005995f4479c070c3
#
_cell.length_a   1.000
_cell.length_b   1.000
_cell.length_c   1.000
_cell.angle_alpha   90.00
_cell.angle_beta   90.00
_cell.angle_gamma   90.00
#
_symmetry.space_group_name_H-M   'P 1'
#
loop_
_entity.id
_entity.type
_entity.pdbx_description
1 polymer ?
#
loop_
_entity_poly.entity_id
_entity_poly.type
_entity_poly.pdbx_seq_one_letter_code
_entity_poly.pdbx_strand_id
1 'polypeptide(L)'
;MEDPSAILWAMLIAIVELLVPLTWPFEIDPVEGTVNHHRHGPYVQLAQIGYKRAILQYDRARILQTAVRIALPSMAIPLRERTPRDDGIIRIGLYFLRNIAMLSPPKSVPMDIDDAEVSRSATIDTFQEQDIFQVILSVASSIGEDFVAQDVIVLEILFYLLKGIDAEKLFMHEKKLNSKNTDELKSLIQKEKSMLAGYARHAPTRHNRFGTMIWVKRDDDKVSTISGQDVLGKAQKSMQKMDTTKKWNKPKFRGRTQEDNQEEFDLPVPLTSSARKHVTAFVEEFLDSSFNPFFLHLRKAIERENERVEDRHSRQFFYLVSWFLRAECARRRSMKETAADSKSNEALSAEDESYGLVAEVMNQETFILLNRFMQKSEDEKAWGDLNAGMKCFTEILLTVQEMSDSALEDDQEIAENIQNRIFYEESTHDRIVHNLRSYKDQGFGYLDAVTELAHVFLRMLERYSKQNVDLQVRSKRRARKIRKKQAQVQGAEGDEEGHVSDTEDITAAQKTVSERKFDFHRFAAKFINQSSVDTFIAFAKFYNELDTDQLKRAHRFFHRVAFKMDIGVLLYRVDVLQLFNKMIKGPEGLDPESPAFKEWDELVRHFFRTVVKKVQERPELVVEMLFSKIPATTFFLEHGYERELTTRAPRAPAELEVKPGVEKPEQIGVAVGVLVNQHKSDALRWVREVLTSAIEERKAWEDMEEAQKALASAEYPDAEHSMEDQDAEPSKPPSICKFSARQKRISF
;
A
#
# COMPACT_ATOMS: atom_id res chain seq x y z
N MET A 1 -29.27 1.77 55.28
CA MET A 1 -30.17 1.55 54.12
C MET A 1 -29.41 1.98 52.93
N GLU A 2 -28.99 1.06 52.11
CA GLU A 2 -28.32 1.40 50.83
C GLU A 2 -29.34 2.10 49.94
N ASP A 3 -28.89 3.16 49.29
CA ASP A 3 -29.72 4.01 48.44
C ASP A 3 -30.28 3.16 47.29
N PRO A 4 -31.60 3.04 47.10
CA PRO A 4 -32.20 2.20 46.07
C PRO A 4 -31.72 2.54 44.64
N SER A 5 -31.26 3.75 44.42
CA SER A 5 -30.64 4.17 43.19
C SER A 5 -29.25 3.52 42.95
N ALA A 6 -28.45 3.35 44.01
CA ALA A 6 -27.14 2.72 43.95
C ALA A 6 -27.24 1.21 43.66
N ILE A 7 -28.27 0.54 44.25
CA ILE A 7 -28.53 -0.88 43.99
C ILE A 7 -28.95 -1.07 42.53
N LEU A 8 -29.87 -0.27 42.03
CA LEU A 8 -30.30 -0.30 40.64
C LEU A 8 -29.13 -0.11 39.67
N TRP A 9 -28.26 0.87 39.96
CA TRP A 9 -27.08 1.13 39.14
C TRP A 9 -26.09 -0.03 39.14
N ALA A 10 -25.82 -0.65 40.29
CA ALA A 10 -24.98 -1.82 40.40
C ALA A 10 -25.57 -3.03 39.65
N MET A 11 -26.88 -3.22 39.67
CA MET A 11 -27.55 -4.26 38.87
C MET A 11 -27.43 -4.02 37.36
N LEU A 12 -27.55 -2.77 36.91
CA LEU A 12 -27.40 -2.42 35.49
C LEU A 12 -25.97 -2.69 35.01
N ILE A 13 -24.96 -2.34 35.81
CA ILE A 13 -23.55 -2.66 35.48
C ILE A 13 -23.38 -4.18 35.35
N ALA A 14 -23.88 -4.98 36.32
CA ALA A 14 -23.78 -6.43 36.28
C ALA A 14 -24.47 -7.05 35.06
N ILE A 15 -25.58 -6.45 34.60
CA ILE A 15 -26.23 -6.87 33.34
C ILE A 15 -25.34 -6.61 32.14
N VAL A 16 -24.73 -5.41 32.03
CA VAL A 16 -23.82 -5.09 30.92
C VAL A 16 -22.57 -5.97 30.98
N GLU A 17 -22.01 -6.23 32.17
CA GLU A 17 -20.89 -7.16 32.38
C GLU A 17 -21.23 -8.59 31.91
N LEU A 18 -22.49 -9.01 31.99
CA LEU A 18 -22.94 -10.30 31.47
C LEU A 18 -23.16 -10.26 29.95
N LEU A 19 -23.68 -9.15 29.40
CA LEU A 19 -23.97 -9.02 27.99
C LEU A 19 -22.69 -8.96 27.15
N VAL A 20 -21.59 -8.39 27.65
CA VAL A 20 -20.32 -8.30 26.92
C VAL A 20 -19.78 -9.68 26.54
N PRO A 21 -19.56 -10.65 27.43
CA PRO A 21 -19.08 -11.98 27.04
C PRO A 21 -20.09 -12.77 26.21
N LEU A 22 -21.40 -12.58 26.40
CA LEU A 22 -22.42 -13.25 25.60
C LEU A 22 -22.43 -12.75 24.13
N THR A 23 -22.12 -11.48 23.95
CA THR A 23 -22.04 -10.85 22.61
C THR A 23 -20.61 -10.82 22.05
N TRP A 24 -19.59 -11.29 22.80
CA TRP A 24 -18.23 -11.32 22.34
C TRP A 24 -18.12 -12.22 21.11
N PRO A 25 -17.70 -11.68 19.93
CA PRO A 25 -17.68 -12.45 18.71
C PRO A 25 -16.82 -13.70 18.82
N PHE A 26 -17.41 -14.84 18.45
CA PHE A 26 -16.72 -16.11 18.49
C PHE A 26 -15.92 -16.31 17.21
N GLU A 27 -14.61 -16.24 17.31
CA GLU A 27 -13.67 -16.54 16.24
C GLU A 27 -12.98 -17.87 16.52
N ILE A 28 -12.87 -18.72 15.50
CA ILE A 28 -12.16 -19.99 15.59
C ILE A 28 -10.73 -19.73 15.12
N ASP A 29 -9.77 -19.91 16.02
CA ASP A 29 -8.37 -19.89 15.66
C ASP A 29 -8.05 -21.07 14.72
N PRO A 30 -7.50 -20.83 13.53
CA PRO A 30 -7.14 -21.90 12.59
C PRO A 30 -6.08 -22.87 13.15
N VAL A 31 -5.26 -22.43 14.12
CA VAL A 31 -4.17 -23.23 14.70
C VAL A 31 -4.62 -23.97 15.95
N GLU A 32 -5.36 -23.30 16.85
CA GLU A 32 -5.80 -23.84 18.14
C GLU A 32 -7.22 -24.43 18.09
N GLY A 33 -7.93 -24.25 16.98
CA GLY A 33 -9.29 -24.71 16.78
C GLY A 33 -9.43 -26.24 16.86
N THR A 34 -10.14 -26.75 17.87
CA THR A 34 -10.47 -28.16 17.97
C THR A 34 -11.67 -28.53 17.09
N VAL A 35 -11.84 -29.84 16.81
CA VAL A 35 -13.01 -30.36 16.05
C VAL A 35 -14.31 -29.90 16.66
N ASN A 36 -14.38 -29.80 18.00
CA ASN A 36 -15.56 -29.32 18.71
C ASN A 36 -15.83 -27.84 18.47
N HIS A 37 -14.79 -27.01 18.40
CA HIS A 37 -14.94 -25.60 18.06
C HIS A 37 -15.53 -25.42 16.65
N HIS A 38 -15.04 -26.16 15.66
CA HIS A 38 -15.59 -26.12 14.30
C HIS A 38 -17.03 -26.66 14.24
N ARG A 39 -17.38 -27.64 15.05
CA ARG A 39 -18.73 -28.23 15.08
C ARG A 39 -19.75 -27.31 15.75
N HIS A 40 -19.40 -26.69 16.86
CA HIS A 40 -20.33 -25.91 17.68
C HIS A 40 -20.25 -24.39 17.40
N GLY A 41 -19.15 -23.89 16.85
CA GLY A 41 -18.94 -22.48 16.55
C GLY A 41 -20.08 -21.84 15.76
N PRO A 42 -20.57 -22.41 14.64
CA PRO A 42 -21.70 -21.87 13.91
C PRO A 42 -22.98 -21.68 14.72
N TYR A 43 -23.27 -22.60 15.67
CA TYR A 43 -24.45 -22.47 16.54
C TYR A 43 -24.28 -21.34 17.55
N VAL A 44 -23.05 -21.16 18.08
CA VAL A 44 -22.76 -20.04 18.99
C VAL A 44 -22.91 -18.72 18.24
N GLN A 45 -22.38 -18.64 17.04
CA GLN A 45 -22.51 -17.45 16.18
C GLN A 45 -23.99 -17.14 15.90
N LEU A 46 -24.81 -18.14 15.58
CA LEU A 46 -26.26 -17.94 15.40
C LEU A 46 -26.95 -17.44 16.67
N ALA A 47 -26.60 -17.98 17.87
CA ALA A 47 -27.13 -17.48 19.13
C ALA A 47 -26.74 -16.01 19.36
N GLN A 48 -25.50 -15.64 19.06
CA GLN A 48 -25.02 -14.25 19.16
C GLN A 48 -25.79 -13.30 18.20
N ILE A 49 -26.10 -13.74 16.98
CA ILE A 49 -26.95 -12.99 16.08
C ILE A 49 -28.38 -12.85 16.62
N GLY A 50 -28.90 -13.88 17.26
CA GLY A 50 -30.18 -13.81 17.98
C GLY A 50 -30.17 -12.76 19.11
N TYR A 51 -29.08 -12.67 19.88
CA TYR A 51 -28.89 -11.62 20.88
C TYR A 51 -28.81 -10.23 20.24
N LYS A 52 -28.02 -10.07 19.15
CA LYS A 52 -27.94 -8.81 18.41
C LYS A 52 -29.33 -8.38 17.94
N ARG A 53 -30.11 -9.28 17.32
CA ARG A 53 -31.48 -9.00 16.90
C ARG A 53 -32.34 -8.51 18.06
N ALA A 54 -32.34 -9.25 19.20
CA ALA A 54 -33.11 -8.87 20.35
C ALA A 54 -32.73 -7.50 20.94
N ILE A 55 -31.44 -7.13 20.87
CA ILE A 55 -30.94 -5.82 21.32
C ILE A 55 -31.37 -4.69 20.39
N LEU A 56 -31.26 -4.89 19.06
CA LEU A 56 -31.56 -3.86 18.07
C LEU A 56 -33.08 -3.60 17.94
N GLN A 57 -33.92 -4.65 18.08
CA GLN A 57 -35.35 -4.58 17.84
C GLN A 57 -36.21 -4.45 19.12
N TYR A 58 -35.59 -4.17 20.29
CA TYR A 58 -36.35 -4.08 21.52
C TYR A 58 -37.10 -2.74 21.63
N ASP A 59 -38.39 -2.73 21.30
CA ASP A 59 -39.22 -1.51 21.21
C ASP A 59 -39.52 -0.87 22.59
N ARG A 60 -39.39 -1.63 23.72
CA ARG A 60 -39.77 -1.12 25.02
C ARG A 60 -38.72 -0.30 25.75
N ALA A 61 -37.46 -0.42 25.36
CA ALA A 61 -36.33 0.33 25.94
C ALA A 61 -35.19 0.46 24.94
N ARG A 62 -34.48 1.59 25.00
CA ARG A 62 -33.26 1.86 24.24
C ARG A 62 -32.07 1.23 24.95
N ILE A 63 -31.77 -0.04 24.62
CA ILE A 63 -30.79 -0.86 25.35
C ILE A 63 -29.36 -0.27 25.20
N LEU A 64 -28.95 0.11 24.00
CA LEU A 64 -27.61 0.68 23.76
C LEU A 64 -27.45 2.03 24.45
N GLN A 65 -28.44 2.89 24.37
CA GLN A 65 -28.44 4.17 25.08
C GLN A 65 -28.38 3.97 26.59
N THR A 66 -29.09 2.96 27.13
CA THR A 66 -29.05 2.66 28.56
C THR A 66 -27.67 2.19 28.99
N ALA A 67 -27.01 1.33 28.19
CA ALA A 67 -25.64 0.89 28.46
C ALA A 67 -24.66 2.07 28.49
N VAL A 68 -24.80 3.02 27.55
CA VAL A 68 -23.99 4.25 27.55
C VAL A 68 -24.30 5.12 28.75
N ARG A 69 -25.58 5.31 29.12
CA ARG A 69 -25.98 6.11 30.29
C ARG A 69 -25.36 5.60 31.59
N ILE A 70 -25.09 4.31 31.71
CA ILE A 70 -24.38 3.72 32.84
C ILE A 70 -22.92 4.20 32.89
N ALA A 71 -22.28 4.38 31.73
CA ALA A 71 -20.91 4.82 31.64
C ALA A 71 -20.73 6.34 31.77
N LEU A 72 -21.77 7.17 31.46
CA LEU A 72 -21.69 8.62 31.47
C LEU A 72 -21.19 9.23 32.77
N PRO A 73 -21.62 8.79 33.99
CA PRO A 73 -21.09 9.36 35.23
C PRO A 73 -19.59 9.14 35.37
N SER A 74 -19.09 7.98 34.99
CA SER A 74 -17.65 7.66 35.00
C SER A 74 -16.89 8.42 33.91
N MET A 75 -17.51 8.68 32.77
CA MET A 75 -16.93 9.48 31.69
C MET A 75 -16.80 10.96 32.07
N ALA A 76 -17.73 11.49 32.87
CA ALA A 76 -17.71 12.87 33.34
C ALA A 76 -16.61 13.17 34.37
N ILE A 77 -16.00 12.13 34.95
CA ILE A 77 -14.92 12.31 35.93
C ILE A 77 -13.62 12.63 35.18
N PRO A 78 -12.90 13.71 35.55
CA PRO A 78 -11.60 14.01 34.93
C PRO A 78 -10.61 12.84 35.07
N LEU A 79 -9.74 12.61 34.11
CA LEU A 79 -8.79 11.48 34.08
C LEU A 79 -7.96 11.34 35.36
N ARG A 80 -7.59 12.46 36.00
CA ARG A 80 -6.77 12.47 37.22
C ARG A 80 -7.51 11.96 38.48
N GLU A 81 -8.83 12.06 38.47
CA GLU A 81 -9.70 11.66 39.60
C GLU A 81 -10.40 10.31 39.34
N ARG A 82 -10.26 9.81 38.11
CA ARG A 82 -10.89 8.57 37.64
C ARG A 82 -10.26 7.35 38.31
N THR A 83 -11.09 6.49 38.86
CA THR A 83 -10.64 5.23 39.46
C THR A 83 -10.51 4.13 38.40
N PRO A 84 -9.71 3.07 38.64
CA PRO A 84 -9.66 1.90 37.71
C PRO A 84 -11.03 1.25 37.50
N ARG A 85 -11.95 1.38 38.45
CA ARG A 85 -13.32 0.90 38.30
C ARG A 85 -14.11 1.74 37.29
N ASP A 86 -13.95 3.05 37.32
CA ASP A 86 -14.60 3.94 36.37
C ASP A 86 -14.10 3.67 34.94
N ASP A 87 -12.79 3.50 34.77
CA ASP A 87 -12.23 3.08 33.48
C ASP A 87 -12.76 1.71 33.03
N GLY A 88 -12.96 0.78 33.99
CA GLY A 88 -13.59 -0.51 33.71
C GLY A 88 -15.02 -0.37 33.19
N ILE A 89 -15.83 0.49 33.82
CA ILE A 89 -17.22 0.74 33.40
C ILE A 89 -17.27 1.34 31.99
N ILE A 90 -16.40 2.32 31.70
CA ILE A 90 -16.31 2.92 30.37
C ILE A 90 -15.94 1.86 29.32
N ARG A 91 -14.93 1.04 29.60
CA ARG A 91 -14.51 -0.03 28.69
C ARG A 91 -15.60 -1.06 28.42
N ILE A 92 -16.31 -1.48 29.45
CA ILE A 92 -17.40 -2.46 29.30
C ILE A 92 -18.50 -1.89 28.39
N GLY A 93 -18.88 -0.63 28.57
CA GLY A 93 -19.84 0.05 27.69
C GLY A 93 -19.36 0.08 26.24
N LEU A 94 -18.10 0.48 26.00
CA LEU A 94 -17.54 0.54 24.66
C LEU A 94 -17.36 -0.87 24.05
N TYR A 95 -16.95 -1.89 24.83
CA TYR A 95 -16.87 -3.27 24.33
C TYR A 95 -18.23 -3.81 23.92
N PHE A 96 -19.28 -3.45 24.64
CA PHE A 96 -20.63 -3.85 24.26
C PHE A 96 -21.01 -3.25 22.88
N LEU A 97 -20.76 -1.96 22.67
CA LEU A 97 -20.99 -1.31 21.37
C LEU A 97 -20.15 -1.94 20.25
N ARG A 98 -18.87 -2.20 20.53
CA ARG A 98 -17.96 -2.89 19.61
C ARG A 98 -18.50 -4.26 19.19
N ASN A 99 -18.93 -5.05 20.13
CA ASN A 99 -19.46 -6.40 19.89
C ASN A 99 -20.68 -6.34 18.96
N ILE A 100 -21.61 -5.41 19.22
CA ILE A 100 -22.78 -5.23 18.36
C ILE A 100 -22.39 -4.79 16.93
N ALA A 101 -21.41 -3.93 16.79
CA ALA A 101 -20.91 -3.52 15.46
C ALA A 101 -20.22 -4.70 14.74
N MET A 102 -19.47 -5.54 15.46
CA MET A 102 -18.67 -6.63 14.91
C MET A 102 -19.51 -7.85 14.50
N LEU A 103 -20.56 -8.16 15.25
CA LEU A 103 -21.39 -9.33 14.98
C LEU A 103 -22.05 -9.23 13.60
N SER A 104 -21.75 -10.21 12.74
CA SER A 104 -22.29 -10.33 11.37
C SER A 104 -22.80 -11.75 11.13
N PRO A 105 -23.79 -11.93 10.25
CA PRO A 105 -24.34 -13.25 9.93
C PRO A 105 -23.26 -14.21 9.40
N PRO A 106 -23.20 -15.46 9.88
CA PRO A 106 -22.26 -16.46 9.40
C PRO A 106 -22.64 -16.88 7.97
N LYS A 107 -21.67 -16.91 7.06
CA LYS A 107 -21.87 -17.30 5.64
C LYS A 107 -22.23 -18.79 5.46
N SER A 108 -21.96 -19.62 6.44
CA SER A 108 -21.99 -21.09 6.33
C SER A 108 -23.29 -21.74 6.74
N VAL A 109 -24.18 -21.03 7.44
CA VAL A 109 -25.41 -21.60 8.00
C VAL A 109 -26.61 -20.79 7.53
N PRO A 110 -27.65 -21.44 6.93
CA PRO A 110 -28.89 -20.77 6.60
C PRO A 110 -29.58 -20.30 7.87
N MET A 111 -30.01 -19.05 7.91
CA MET A 111 -30.70 -18.45 9.06
C MET A 111 -32.20 -18.37 8.78
N ASP A 112 -32.98 -18.64 9.83
CA ASP A 112 -34.44 -18.37 9.85
C ASP A 112 -34.75 -16.88 10.16
N ILE A 113 -33.71 -16.08 10.40
CA ILE A 113 -33.81 -14.66 10.76
C ILE A 113 -33.74 -13.84 9.47
N ASP A 114 -34.56 -12.78 9.34
CA ASP A 114 -34.45 -11.83 8.25
C ASP A 114 -33.08 -11.11 8.35
N ASP A 115 -32.24 -11.30 7.33
CA ASP A 115 -30.90 -10.70 7.25
C ASP A 115 -30.97 -9.16 7.35
N ALA A 116 -32.07 -8.54 6.95
CA ALA A 116 -32.26 -7.11 7.03
C ALA A 116 -32.28 -6.60 8.48
N GLU A 117 -32.85 -7.34 9.42
CA GLU A 117 -33.01 -6.95 10.83
C GLU A 117 -31.69 -6.90 11.61
N VAL A 118 -30.72 -7.71 11.21
CA VAL A 118 -29.38 -7.78 11.83
C VAL A 118 -28.29 -7.19 10.96
N SER A 119 -28.69 -6.60 9.83
CA SER A 119 -27.78 -5.99 8.86
C SER A 119 -26.98 -4.84 9.48
N ARG A 120 -25.91 -4.45 8.77
CA ARG A 120 -25.16 -3.26 9.15
C ARG A 120 -26.00 -2.00 9.08
N SER A 121 -26.92 -1.90 8.11
CA SER A 121 -27.86 -0.79 8.00
C SER A 121 -28.73 -0.66 9.24
N ALA A 122 -29.31 -1.76 9.72
CA ALA A 122 -30.10 -1.75 10.94
C ALA A 122 -29.27 -1.34 12.18
N THR A 123 -28.01 -1.80 12.24
CA THR A 123 -27.09 -1.38 13.33
C THR A 123 -26.81 0.12 13.29
N ILE A 124 -26.54 0.68 12.11
CA ILE A 124 -26.28 2.11 11.90
C ILE A 124 -27.52 2.96 12.25
N ASP A 125 -28.70 2.55 11.80
CA ASP A 125 -29.94 3.26 12.08
C ASP A 125 -30.23 3.27 13.59
N THR A 126 -30.04 2.11 14.28
CA THR A 126 -30.19 2.02 15.75
C THR A 126 -29.13 2.85 16.49
N PHE A 127 -27.89 2.91 16.00
CA PHE A 127 -26.83 3.74 16.60
C PHE A 127 -27.20 5.22 16.50
N GLN A 128 -27.77 5.67 15.41
CA GLN A 128 -28.26 7.04 15.27
C GLN A 128 -29.47 7.31 16.16
N GLU A 129 -30.47 6.43 16.19
CA GLU A 129 -31.67 6.58 16.97
C GLU A 129 -31.42 6.60 18.48
N GLN A 130 -30.36 5.96 18.93
CA GLN A 130 -29.98 5.85 20.33
C GLN A 130 -28.80 6.74 20.72
N ASP A 131 -28.45 7.72 19.90
CA ASP A 131 -27.39 8.74 20.11
C ASP A 131 -25.98 8.15 20.32
N ILE A 132 -25.74 6.94 19.83
CA ILE A 132 -24.43 6.26 20.02
C ILE A 132 -23.32 6.95 19.23
N PHE A 133 -23.63 7.48 18.04
CA PHE A 133 -22.64 8.20 17.23
C PHE A 133 -22.09 9.42 17.97
N GLN A 134 -22.93 10.16 18.71
CA GLN A 134 -22.50 11.31 19.50
C GLN A 134 -21.52 10.90 20.62
N VAL A 135 -21.75 9.72 21.23
CA VAL A 135 -20.83 9.21 22.25
C VAL A 135 -19.49 8.81 21.64
N ILE A 136 -19.50 8.16 20.49
CA ILE A 136 -18.27 7.78 19.79
C ILE A 136 -17.47 9.05 19.39
N LEU A 137 -18.14 10.08 18.89
CA LEU A 137 -17.52 11.37 18.55
C LEU A 137 -16.93 12.06 19.78
N SER A 138 -17.66 12.11 20.90
CA SER A 138 -17.19 12.70 22.15
C SER A 138 -15.96 12.00 22.70
N VAL A 139 -15.95 10.65 22.65
CA VAL A 139 -14.78 9.88 23.10
C VAL A 139 -13.61 10.08 22.14
N ALA A 140 -13.85 10.03 20.81
CA ALA A 140 -12.81 10.17 19.81
C ALA A 140 -12.14 11.55 19.81
N SER A 141 -12.92 12.64 20.00
CA SER A 141 -12.41 14.01 20.07
C SER A 141 -11.56 14.28 21.31
N SER A 142 -11.88 13.62 22.44
CA SER A 142 -11.18 13.79 23.72
C SER A 142 -10.10 12.70 23.95
N ILE A 143 -9.77 11.92 22.93
CA ILE A 143 -8.69 10.91 23.02
C ILE A 143 -7.34 11.62 23.18
N GLY A 144 -6.57 11.15 24.15
CA GLY A 144 -5.28 11.72 24.52
C GLY A 144 -5.37 12.71 25.69
N GLU A 145 -6.53 13.26 25.97
CA GLU A 145 -6.79 14.15 27.12
C GLU A 145 -7.53 13.41 28.23
N ASP A 146 -8.79 13.06 27.98
CA ASP A 146 -9.65 12.37 28.95
C ASP A 146 -9.69 10.86 28.75
N PHE A 147 -9.50 10.37 27.52
CA PHE A 147 -9.54 8.96 27.18
C PHE A 147 -8.22 8.51 26.55
N VAL A 148 -7.45 7.70 27.29
CA VAL A 148 -6.13 7.20 26.82
C VAL A 148 -6.17 5.73 26.44
N ALA A 149 -6.97 4.93 27.18
CA ALA A 149 -6.99 3.47 27.05
C ALA A 149 -8.14 2.94 26.16
N GLN A 150 -8.97 3.83 25.65
CA GLN A 150 -10.16 3.52 24.86
C GLN A 150 -9.94 3.63 23.33
N ASP A 151 -8.78 4.11 22.94
CA ASP A 151 -8.37 4.35 21.55
C ASP A 151 -8.57 3.13 20.64
N VAL A 152 -8.09 1.96 21.06
CA VAL A 152 -8.18 0.71 20.30
C VAL A 152 -9.64 0.24 20.17
N ILE A 153 -10.46 0.40 21.22
CA ILE A 153 -11.86 -0.04 21.17
C ILE A 153 -12.66 0.83 20.19
N VAL A 154 -12.41 2.15 20.19
CA VAL A 154 -13.02 3.08 19.23
C VAL A 154 -12.56 2.76 17.81
N LEU A 155 -11.27 2.44 17.60
CA LEU A 155 -10.74 1.99 16.32
C LEU A 155 -11.51 0.77 15.79
N GLU A 156 -11.71 -0.25 16.64
CA GLU A 156 -12.45 -1.44 16.27
C GLU A 156 -13.92 -1.13 15.93
N ILE A 157 -14.59 -0.26 16.71
CA ILE A 157 -15.97 0.17 16.42
C ILE A 157 -16.04 0.82 15.04
N LEU A 158 -15.19 1.80 14.78
CA LEU A 158 -15.13 2.49 13.47
C LEU A 158 -14.84 1.53 12.33
N PHE A 159 -13.90 0.62 12.53
CA PHE A 159 -13.54 -0.37 11.52
C PHE A 159 -14.72 -1.27 11.15
N TYR A 160 -15.43 -1.83 12.12
CA TYR A 160 -16.56 -2.72 11.84
C TYR A 160 -17.80 -1.98 11.32
N LEU A 161 -17.96 -0.70 11.63
CA LEU A 161 -19.02 0.12 11.04
C LEU A 161 -18.73 0.46 9.57
N LEU A 162 -17.49 0.85 9.25
CA LEU A 162 -17.12 1.38 7.93
C LEU A 162 -16.58 0.33 6.95
N LYS A 163 -16.16 -0.85 7.44
CA LYS A 163 -15.61 -1.94 6.62
C LYS A 163 -16.54 -2.30 5.47
N GLY A 164 -16.03 -2.21 4.23
CA GLY A 164 -16.76 -2.58 3.02
C GLY A 164 -17.77 -1.54 2.52
N ILE A 165 -17.89 -0.39 3.17
CA ILE A 165 -18.69 0.73 2.67
C ILE A 165 -17.88 1.48 1.62
N ASP A 166 -18.45 1.67 0.44
CA ASP A 166 -17.85 2.45 -0.63
C ASP A 166 -17.99 3.96 -0.33
N ALA A 167 -16.87 4.60 -0.05
CA ALA A 167 -16.81 6.01 0.28
C ALA A 167 -17.30 6.91 -0.86
N GLU A 168 -17.07 6.54 -2.13
CA GLU A 168 -17.55 7.31 -3.27
C GLU A 168 -19.08 7.25 -3.38
N LYS A 169 -19.66 6.06 -3.20
CA LYS A 169 -21.13 5.90 -3.22
C LYS A 169 -21.80 6.58 -2.03
N LEU A 170 -21.07 6.75 -0.90
CA LEU A 170 -21.58 7.39 0.29
C LEU A 170 -21.95 8.87 0.05
N PHE A 171 -21.04 9.63 -0.57
CA PHE A 171 -21.20 11.06 -0.80
C PHE A 171 -21.93 11.41 -2.12
N MET A 172 -22.23 10.40 -2.94
CA MET A 172 -22.89 10.60 -4.23
C MET A 172 -24.36 11.04 -4.07
N HIS A 173 -24.82 11.99 -4.88
CA HIS A 173 -26.23 12.36 -4.90
C HIS A 173 -27.12 11.15 -5.24
N GLU A 174 -28.28 11.06 -4.59
CA GLU A 174 -29.22 9.93 -4.70
C GLU A 174 -29.64 9.64 -6.15
N LYS A 175 -29.86 10.68 -6.95
CA LYS A 175 -30.16 10.54 -8.39
C LYS A 175 -29.00 9.93 -9.18
N LYS A 176 -27.78 10.38 -8.93
CA LYS A 176 -26.58 9.85 -9.58
C LYS A 176 -26.29 8.42 -9.13
N LEU A 177 -26.48 8.12 -7.84
CA LEU A 177 -26.31 6.77 -7.29
C LEU A 177 -27.27 5.78 -7.94
N ASN A 178 -28.56 6.13 -8.07
CA ASN A 178 -29.56 5.29 -8.72
C ASN A 178 -29.26 5.10 -10.21
N SER A 179 -28.78 6.14 -10.90
CA SER A 179 -28.31 6.02 -12.28
C SER A 179 -27.10 5.09 -12.37
N LYS A 180 -26.07 5.28 -11.52
CA LYS A 180 -24.87 4.44 -11.50
C LYS A 180 -25.20 2.98 -11.22
N ASN A 181 -26.04 2.68 -10.22
CA ASN A 181 -26.49 1.32 -9.93
C ASN A 181 -27.24 0.69 -11.09
N THR A 182 -28.09 1.49 -11.77
CA THR A 182 -28.83 1.03 -12.97
C THR A 182 -27.88 0.75 -14.13
N ASP A 183 -26.85 1.58 -14.31
CA ASP A 183 -25.89 1.43 -15.39
C ASP A 183 -24.90 0.28 -15.09
N GLU A 184 -24.52 0.07 -13.83
CA GLU A 184 -23.78 -1.13 -13.40
C GLU A 184 -24.58 -2.40 -13.71
N LEU A 185 -25.87 -2.44 -13.38
CA LEU A 185 -26.74 -3.57 -13.70
C LEU A 185 -26.87 -3.79 -15.21
N LYS A 186 -27.07 -2.71 -16.00
CA LYS A 186 -27.11 -2.80 -17.46
C LYS A 186 -25.80 -3.33 -18.02
N SER A 187 -24.66 -2.86 -17.52
CA SER A 187 -23.34 -3.33 -17.96
C SER A 187 -23.11 -4.80 -17.68
N LEU A 188 -23.55 -5.30 -16.51
CA LEU A 188 -23.50 -6.73 -16.17
C LEU A 188 -24.38 -7.56 -17.10
N ILE A 189 -25.63 -7.11 -17.35
CA ILE A 189 -26.55 -7.78 -18.28
C ILE A 189 -25.97 -7.79 -19.70
N GLN A 190 -25.34 -6.70 -20.12
CA GLN A 190 -24.72 -6.60 -21.43
C GLN A 190 -23.48 -7.49 -21.53
N LYS A 191 -22.64 -7.55 -20.49
CA LYS A 191 -21.51 -8.46 -20.40
C LYS A 191 -21.96 -9.93 -20.52
N GLU A 192 -23.02 -10.30 -19.79
CA GLU A 192 -23.60 -11.64 -19.91
C GLU A 192 -24.13 -11.92 -21.31
N LYS A 193 -24.84 -10.98 -21.92
CA LYS A 193 -25.34 -11.10 -23.30
C LYS A 193 -24.19 -11.22 -24.31
N SER A 194 -23.13 -10.45 -24.18
CA SER A 194 -21.97 -10.49 -25.07
C SER A 194 -21.21 -11.83 -24.95
N MET A 195 -21.05 -12.34 -23.74
CA MET A 195 -20.50 -13.67 -23.48
C MET A 195 -21.36 -14.77 -24.15
N LEU A 196 -22.68 -14.72 -23.97
CA LEU A 196 -23.62 -15.65 -24.59
C LEU A 196 -23.56 -15.58 -26.12
N ALA A 197 -23.49 -14.38 -26.68
CA ALA A 197 -23.36 -14.16 -28.13
C ALA A 197 -21.99 -14.67 -28.64
N GLY A 198 -20.91 -14.49 -27.89
CA GLY A 198 -19.58 -15.03 -28.17
C GLY A 198 -19.61 -16.55 -28.25
N TYR A 199 -20.18 -17.20 -27.26
CA TYR A 199 -20.37 -18.66 -27.27
C TYR A 199 -21.24 -19.14 -28.43
N ALA A 200 -22.32 -18.42 -28.74
CA ALA A 200 -23.20 -18.75 -29.87
C ALA A 200 -22.50 -18.63 -31.24
N ARG A 201 -21.60 -17.65 -31.41
CA ARG A 201 -20.80 -17.49 -32.64
C ARG A 201 -19.79 -18.62 -32.85
N HIS A 202 -19.22 -19.14 -31.76
CA HIS A 202 -18.23 -20.21 -31.79
C HIS A 202 -18.81 -21.62 -31.63
N ALA A 203 -20.12 -21.70 -31.32
CA ALA A 203 -20.80 -22.98 -31.28
C ALA A 203 -20.97 -23.54 -32.74
N PRO A 204 -20.77 -24.83 -32.96
CA PRO A 204 -20.96 -25.41 -34.27
C PRO A 204 -22.43 -25.34 -34.68
N THR A 205 -22.76 -24.33 -35.51
CA THR A 205 -24.13 -23.96 -35.88
C THR A 205 -24.84 -24.98 -36.76
N ARG A 206 -24.07 -25.85 -37.43
CA ARG A 206 -24.59 -26.77 -38.47
C ARG A 206 -25.46 -27.91 -37.92
N HIS A 207 -25.27 -28.26 -36.63
CA HIS A 207 -25.92 -29.42 -36.03
C HIS A 207 -26.79 -29.11 -34.82
N ASN A 208 -26.88 -27.86 -34.42
CA ASN A 208 -27.68 -27.42 -33.25
C ASN A 208 -29.20 -27.57 -33.46
N ARG A 209 -29.70 -27.63 -34.72
CA ARG A 209 -31.12 -27.73 -35.04
C ARG A 209 -31.68 -29.15 -35.04
N PHE A 210 -30.83 -30.18 -35.03
CA PHE A 210 -31.30 -31.55 -35.30
C PHE A 210 -31.02 -32.58 -34.22
N GLY A 211 -30.67 -32.14 -33.01
CA GLY A 211 -30.50 -33.07 -31.87
C GLY A 211 -29.39 -34.08 -31.98
N THR A 212 -28.51 -33.93 -32.97
CA THR A 212 -27.35 -34.84 -33.17
C THR A 212 -26.26 -34.58 -32.15
N MET A 213 -25.66 -35.67 -31.65
CA MET A 213 -24.47 -35.59 -30.80
C MET A 213 -23.26 -35.27 -31.65
N ILE A 214 -22.53 -34.23 -31.28
CA ILE A 214 -21.29 -33.81 -31.92
C ILE A 214 -20.13 -34.20 -31.01
N TRP A 215 -19.18 -34.93 -31.58
CA TRP A 215 -17.95 -35.27 -30.90
C TRP A 215 -16.92 -34.18 -31.21
N VAL A 216 -16.51 -33.43 -30.20
CA VAL A 216 -15.49 -32.41 -30.35
C VAL A 216 -14.20 -32.93 -29.73
N LYS A 217 -13.19 -33.15 -30.57
CA LYS A 217 -11.84 -33.42 -30.12
C LYS A 217 -11.19 -32.07 -29.76
N ARG A 218 -10.76 -31.93 -28.51
CA ARG A 218 -10.05 -30.74 -28.03
C ARG A 218 -8.54 -30.90 -28.20
N ASP A 219 -7.80 -29.79 -28.12
CA ASP A 219 -6.35 -29.78 -28.21
C ASP A 219 -5.65 -30.67 -27.16
N ASP A 220 -6.36 -31.08 -26.11
CA ASP A 220 -5.87 -31.99 -25.06
C ASP A 220 -6.16 -33.49 -25.37
N ASP A 221 -6.43 -33.87 -26.64
CA ASP A 221 -6.80 -35.21 -27.08
C ASP A 221 -8.07 -35.82 -26.41
N LYS A 222 -8.80 -35.05 -25.66
CA LYS A 222 -10.05 -35.51 -25.04
C LYS A 222 -11.24 -35.23 -25.94
N VAL A 223 -12.03 -36.28 -26.15
CA VAL A 223 -13.25 -36.19 -26.91
C VAL A 223 -14.41 -35.86 -25.99
N SER A 224 -15.07 -34.72 -26.20
CA SER A 224 -16.30 -34.34 -25.50
C SER A 224 -17.50 -34.40 -26.44
N THR A 225 -18.63 -34.90 -25.94
CA THR A 225 -19.89 -34.96 -26.68
C THR A 225 -20.77 -33.76 -26.32
N ILE A 226 -21.26 -33.07 -27.34
CA ILE A 226 -22.22 -31.98 -27.20
C ILE A 226 -23.50 -32.37 -27.90
N SER A 227 -24.62 -32.40 -27.20
CA SER A 227 -25.93 -32.64 -27.80
C SER A 227 -26.49 -31.30 -28.34
N GLY A 228 -27.00 -31.31 -29.56
CA GLY A 228 -27.63 -30.13 -30.15
C GLY A 228 -28.87 -29.61 -29.38
N GLN A 229 -29.51 -30.48 -28.58
CA GLN A 229 -30.59 -30.08 -27.67
C GLN A 229 -30.10 -29.40 -26.42
N ASP A 230 -28.85 -29.63 -25.98
CA ASP A 230 -28.26 -28.96 -24.85
C ASP A 230 -27.98 -27.46 -25.12
N VAL A 231 -27.81 -27.10 -26.39
CA VAL A 231 -27.62 -25.72 -26.84
C VAL A 231 -28.95 -24.99 -26.94
N LEU A 232 -30.05 -25.70 -27.19
CA LEU A 232 -31.42 -25.16 -27.20
C LEU A 232 -31.98 -25.05 -25.78
N GLY A 233 -31.42 -25.81 -24.82
CA GLY A 233 -31.68 -25.65 -23.40
C GLY A 233 -31.09 -24.33 -22.87
N LYS A 234 -31.55 -23.90 -21.71
CA LYS A 234 -31.06 -22.68 -21.05
C LYS A 234 -29.53 -22.53 -21.20
N ALA A 235 -29.09 -21.47 -21.84
CA ALA A 235 -27.68 -21.19 -22.18
C ALA A 235 -26.71 -21.35 -20.98
N GLN A 236 -27.16 -21.05 -19.76
CA GLN A 236 -26.42 -21.28 -18.51
C GLN A 236 -26.10 -22.76 -18.25
N LYS A 237 -27.02 -23.70 -18.53
CA LYS A 237 -26.77 -25.14 -18.36
C LYS A 237 -25.76 -25.68 -19.38
N SER A 238 -25.79 -25.13 -20.59
CA SER A 238 -24.84 -25.47 -21.65
C SER A 238 -23.42 -24.99 -21.31
N MET A 239 -23.30 -23.77 -20.79
CA MET A 239 -22.03 -23.20 -20.31
C MET A 239 -21.47 -23.98 -19.12
N GLN A 240 -22.28 -24.32 -18.12
CA GLN A 240 -21.87 -25.13 -16.98
C GLN A 240 -21.38 -26.53 -17.39
N LYS A 241 -22.02 -27.16 -18.36
CA LYS A 241 -21.57 -28.46 -18.90
C LYS A 241 -20.29 -28.34 -19.69
N MET A 242 -20.08 -27.28 -20.45
CA MET A 242 -18.81 -27.02 -21.14
C MET A 242 -17.66 -26.76 -20.17
N ASP A 243 -17.91 -26.09 -19.07
CA ASP A 243 -16.91 -25.81 -18.03
C ASP A 243 -16.56 -27.04 -17.16
N THR A 244 -17.52 -27.93 -16.89
CA THR A 244 -17.27 -29.12 -16.07
C THR A 244 -16.26 -30.08 -16.69
N THR A 245 -16.15 -30.12 -18.01
CA THR A 245 -15.14 -30.96 -18.69
C THR A 245 -13.73 -30.34 -18.66
N LYS A 246 -13.58 -29.04 -18.45
CA LYS A 246 -12.28 -28.38 -18.29
C LYS A 246 -11.65 -28.58 -16.91
N LYS A 247 -12.43 -28.99 -15.91
CA LYS A 247 -12.02 -28.97 -14.49
C LYS A 247 -11.07 -30.10 -14.08
N TRP A 248 -10.92 -31.16 -14.86
CA TRP A 248 -10.26 -32.38 -14.36
C TRP A 248 -8.75 -32.48 -14.53
N ASN A 249 -8.08 -31.65 -15.35
CA ASN A 249 -6.63 -31.80 -15.61
C ASN A 249 -5.86 -30.48 -15.87
N LYS A 250 -6.41 -29.31 -15.65
CA LYS A 250 -5.59 -28.08 -15.62
C LYS A 250 -5.40 -27.68 -14.17
N PRO A 251 -4.20 -27.19 -13.77
CA PRO A 251 -4.10 -26.50 -12.51
C PRO A 251 -5.21 -25.45 -12.50
N LYS A 252 -6.08 -25.53 -11.51
CA LYS A 252 -7.17 -24.58 -11.35
C LYS A 252 -6.52 -23.22 -11.38
N PHE A 253 -6.77 -22.45 -12.44
CA PHE A 253 -6.54 -21.03 -12.37
C PHE A 253 -7.40 -20.56 -11.19
N ARG A 254 -6.79 -20.15 -10.11
CA ARG A 254 -7.52 -19.58 -8.99
C ARG A 254 -8.16 -18.32 -9.53
N GLY A 255 -9.42 -18.43 -9.94
CA GLY A 255 -10.26 -17.27 -10.18
C GLY A 255 -10.28 -16.43 -8.91
N ARG A 256 -10.71 -15.20 -9.02
CA ARG A 256 -10.90 -14.22 -7.93
C ARG A 256 -11.72 -14.77 -6.74
N THR A 257 -12.27 -15.97 -6.85
CA THR A 257 -13.21 -16.55 -5.90
C THR A 257 -12.55 -17.46 -4.88
N GLN A 258 -12.74 -17.12 -3.65
CA GLN A 258 -13.24 -17.93 -2.55
C GLN A 258 -12.33 -18.48 -1.46
N GLU A 259 -11.02 -18.43 -1.50
CA GLU A 259 -10.28 -19.04 -0.38
C GLU A 259 -9.31 -18.11 0.35
N ASP A 260 -9.17 -16.86 -0.08
CA ASP A 260 -8.33 -15.92 0.65
C ASP A 260 -9.16 -15.06 1.59
N ASN A 261 -8.92 -15.19 2.90
CA ASN A 261 -9.40 -14.29 3.94
C ASN A 261 -9.05 -12.80 3.67
N GLN A 262 -8.23 -12.53 2.66
CA GLN A 262 -7.84 -11.22 2.16
C GLN A 262 -8.98 -10.47 1.47
N GLU A 263 -9.95 -11.17 0.87
CA GLU A 263 -11.12 -10.56 0.21
C GLU A 263 -12.18 -10.05 1.19
N GLU A 264 -12.08 -10.37 2.48
CA GLU A 264 -13.05 -9.87 3.46
C GLU A 264 -13.09 -8.34 3.58
N PHE A 265 -12.01 -7.65 3.24
CA PHE A 265 -11.96 -6.20 3.28
C PHE A 265 -12.63 -5.52 2.08
N ASP A 266 -12.73 -6.21 0.96
CA ASP A 266 -13.18 -5.66 -0.32
C ASP A 266 -14.62 -6.01 -0.68
N LEU A 267 -15.31 -6.80 0.17
CA LEU A 267 -16.70 -7.14 -0.06
C LEU A 267 -17.59 -5.90 0.14
N PRO A 268 -18.24 -5.41 -0.92
CA PRO A 268 -19.11 -4.23 -0.81
C PRO A 268 -20.32 -4.54 0.05
N VAL A 269 -20.58 -3.67 1.03
CA VAL A 269 -21.77 -3.74 1.88
C VAL A 269 -22.79 -2.72 1.39
N PRO A 270 -23.94 -3.16 0.89
CA PRO A 270 -25.01 -2.24 0.49
C PRO A 270 -25.63 -1.61 1.75
N LEU A 271 -25.85 -0.29 1.70
CA LEU A 271 -26.55 0.45 2.74
C LEU A 271 -27.94 0.85 2.27
N THR A 272 -28.90 0.90 3.19
CA THR A 272 -30.18 1.55 2.99
C THR A 272 -30.00 3.07 2.81
N SER A 273 -30.97 3.76 2.22
CA SER A 273 -30.88 5.21 2.06
C SER A 273 -30.83 5.95 3.40
N SER A 274 -31.50 5.43 4.43
CA SER A 274 -31.47 5.96 5.80
C SER A 274 -30.09 5.82 6.40
N ALA A 275 -29.58 4.59 6.50
CA ALA A 275 -28.26 4.30 7.05
C ALA A 275 -27.15 5.07 6.32
N ARG A 276 -27.28 5.24 4.99
CA ARG A 276 -26.32 6.04 4.23
C ARG A 276 -26.28 7.48 4.69
N LYS A 277 -27.44 8.14 4.87
CA LYS A 277 -27.50 9.51 5.37
C LYS A 277 -26.92 9.65 6.77
N HIS A 278 -27.21 8.68 7.65
CA HIS A 278 -26.69 8.68 9.01
C HIS A 278 -25.17 8.52 9.04
N VAL A 279 -24.60 7.62 8.22
CA VAL A 279 -23.15 7.46 8.12
C VAL A 279 -22.49 8.69 7.49
N THR A 280 -23.12 9.30 6.47
CA THR A 280 -22.58 10.52 5.85
C THR A 280 -22.43 11.62 6.89
N ALA A 281 -23.50 11.91 7.63
CA ALA A 281 -23.48 12.93 8.70
C ALA A 281 -22.44 12.60 9.79
N PHE A 282 -22.37 11.34 10.22
CA PHE A 282 -21.38 10.91 11.19
C PHE A 282 -19.94 11.09 10.69
N VAL A 283 -19.65 10.73 9.44
CA VAL A 283 -18.31 10.84 8.85
C VAL A 283 -17.91 12.31 8.67
N GLU A 284 -18.83 13.17 8.27
CA GLU A 284 -18.59 14.62 8.16
C GLU A 284 -18.21 15.21 9.53
N GLU A 285 -19.00 14.90 10.57
CA GLU A 285 -18.73 15.38 11.94
C GLU A 285 -17.45 14.78 12.54
N PHE A 286 -17.15 13.50 12.21
CA PHE A 286 -15.92 12.84 12.63
C PHE A 286 -14.68 13.46 11.99
N LEU A 287 -14.72 13.77 10.70
CA LEU A 287 -13.63 14.45 9.99
C LEU A 287 -13.36 15.83 10.57
N ASP A 288 -14.40 16.58 10.90
CA ASP A 288 -14.31 17.94 11.40
C ASP A 288 -13.71 17.99 12.84
N SER A 289 -14.19 17.14 13.73
CA SER A 289 -13.87 17.27 15.17
C SER A 289 -12.89 16.23 15.70
N SER A 290 -12.92 15.00 15.18
CA SER A 290 -12.35 13.85 15.88
C SER A 290 -11.19 13.19 15.14
N PHE A 291 -11.08 13.36 13.84
CA PHE A 291 -10.12 12.62 13.00
C PHE A 291 -8.67 12.89 13.42
N ASN A 292 -8.24 14.14 13.42
CA ASN A 292 -6.86 14.50 13.72
C ASN A 292 -6.39 14.06 15.12
N PRO A 293 -7.10 14.41 16.23
CA PRO A 293 -6.67 13.98 17.56
C PRO A 293 -6.67 12.47 17.75
N PHE A 294 -7.68 11.78 17.18
CA PHE A 294 -7.79 10.33 17.27
C PHE A 294 -6.64 9.60 16.56
N PHE A 295 -6.37 9.94 15.29
CA PHE A 295 -5.32 9.29 14.52
C PHE A 295 -3.91 9.65 14.98
N LEU A 296 -3.70 10.88 15.49
CA LEU A 296 -2.45 11.27 16.16
C LEU A 296 -2.15 10.39 17.37
N HIS A 297 -3.13 10.19 18.25
CA HIS A 297 -2.95 9.41 19.46
C HIS A 297 -2.71 7.92 19.13
N LEU A 298 -3.51 7.35 18.24
CA LEU A 298 -3.33 5.96 17.77
C LEU A 298 -1.99 5.73 17.11
N ARG A 299 -1.54 6.64 16.24
CA ARG A 299 -0.21 6.55 15.61
C ARG A 299 0.89 6.47 16.66
N LYS A 300 0.85 7.36 17.67
CA LYS A 300 1.80 7.33 18.79
C LYS A 300 1.72 6.03 19.61
N ALA A 301 0.51 5.48 19.79
CA ALA A 301 0.32 4.21 20.48
C ALA A 301 0.92 3.03 19.70
N ILE A 302 0.75 3.00 18.38
CA ILE A 302 1.33 1.98 17.49
C ILE A 302 2.87 2.13 17.44
N GLU A 303 3.40 3.34 17.31
CA GLU A 303 4.84 3.59 17.27
C GLU A 303 5.56 3.14 18.55
N ARG A 304 4.91 3.27 19.70
CA ARG A 304 5.45 2.87 21.00
C ARG A 304 5.26 1.39 21.31
N GLU A 305 4.65 0.63 20.39
CA GLU A 305 4.34 -0.79 20.58
C GLU A 305 3.68 -1.06 21.95
N ASN A 306 2.65 -0.27 22.27
CA ASN A 306 1.92 -0.42 23.53
C ASN A 306 1.31 -1.84 23.62
N GLU A 307 1.38 -2.47 24.80
CA GLU A 307 0.87 -3.84 25.06
C GLU A 307 -0.59 -4.06 24.63
N ARG A 308 -1.39 -2.97 24.55
CA ARG A 308 -2.80 -3.03 24.12
C ARG A 308 -2.98 -2.98 22.60
N VAL A 309 -1.92 -2.72 21.82
CA VAL A 309 -1.97 -2.65 20.37
C VAL A 309 -1.47 -3.96 19.79
N GLU A 310 -2.39 -4.74 19.24
CA GLU A 310 -2.08 -5.96 18.51
C GLU A 310 -1.83 -5.67 17.02
N ASP A 311 -1.23 -6.59 16.29
CA ASP A 311 -0.93 -6.44 14.85
C ASP A 311 -2.20 -6.17 14.03
N ARG A 312 -3.34 -6.77 14.39
CA ARG A 312 -4.65 -6.53 13.76
C ARG A 312 -5.07 -5.05 13.84
N HIS A 313 -4.73 -4.34 14.92
CA HIS A 313 -5.08 -2.93 15.08
C HIS A 313 -4.28 -2.03 14.14
N SER A 314 -3.02 -2.37 13.87
CA SER A 314 -2.21 -1.68 12.86
C SER A 314 -2.82 -1.81 11.46
N ARG A 315 -3.32 -2.99 11.10
CA ARG A 315 -4.06 -3.21 9.85
C ARG A 315 -5.35 -2.38 9.78
N GLN A 316 -6.12 -2.39 10.87
CA GLN A 316 -7.37 -1.62 10.96
C GLN A 316 -7.10 -0.11 10.86
N PHE A 317 -6.03 0.37 11.49
CA PHE A 317 -5.57 1.75 11.40
C PHE A 317 -5.30 2.16 9.95
N PHE A 318 -4.46 1.45 9.22
CA PHE A 318 -4.15 1.78 7.83
C PHE A 318 -5.35 1.62 6.90
N TYR A 319 -6.23 0.65 7.16
CA TYR A 319 -7.49 0.52 6.44
C TYR A 319 -8.39 1.75 6.63
N LEU A 320 -8.59 2.20 7.87
CA LEU A 320 -9.41 3.38 8.16
C LEU A 320 -8.79 4.66 7.61
N VAL A 321 -7.48 4.83 7.71
CA VAL A 321 -6.79 5.96 7.10
C VAL A 321 -7.07 6.01 5.59
N SER A 322 -6.92 4.89 4.88
CA SER A 322 -7.21 4.84 3.44
C SER A 322 -8.67 5.13 3.13
N TRP A 323 -9.58 4.62 3.95
CA TRP A 323 -11.01 4.84 3.79
C TRP A 323 -11.41 6.30 4.01
N PHE A 324 -10.92 6.94 5.08
CA PHE A 324 -11.22 8.34 5.37
C PHE A 324 -10.60 9.31 4.36
N LEU A 325 -9.39 9.05 3.86
CA LEU A 325 -8.80 9.84 2.78
C LEU A 325 -9.68 9.78 1.51
N ARG A 326 -10.15 8.60 1.15
CA ARG A 326 -11.09 8.42 0.03
C ARG A 326 -12.43 9.11 0.29
N ALA A 327 -12.93 9.06 1.52
CA ALA A 327 -14.16 9.73 1.93
C ALA A 327 -14.04 11.25 1.81
N GLU A 328 -12.93 11.83 2.25
CA GLU A 328 -12.67 13.27 2.12
C GLU A 328 -12.57 13.71 0.66
N CYS A 329 -11.86 12.96 -0.18
CA CYS A 329 -11.82 13.21 -1.61
C CYS A 329 -13.22 13.16 -2.25
N ALA A 330 -14.07 12.17 -1.86
CA ALA A 330 -15.44 12.04 -2.34
C ALA A 330 -16.33 13.18 -1.84
N ARG A 331 -16.22 13.58 -0.57
CA ARG A 331 -16.93 14.72 0.03
C ARG A 331 -16.64 16.01 -0.73
N ARG A 332 -15.36 16.30 -0.97
CA ARG A 332 -14.93 17.49 -1.74
C ARG A 332 -15.46 17.51 -3.17
N ARG A 333 -15.42 16.36 -3.85
CA ARG A 333 -16.00 16.25 -5.19
C ARG A 333 -17.50 16.52 -5.17
N SER A 334 -18.23 15.98 -4.20
CA SER A 334 -19.67 16.23 -4.03
C SER A 334 -19.96 17.71 -3.74
N MET A 335 -19.17 18.36 -2.89
CA MET A 335 -19.32 19.80 -2.60
C MET A 335 -19.07 20.66 -3.84
N LYS A 336 -18.03 20.38 -4.61
CA LYS A 336 -17.74 21.09 -5.88
C LYS A 336 -18.85 20.90 -6.91
N GLU A 337 -19.43 19.71 -6.98
CA GLU A 337 -20.58 19.43 -7.87
C GLU A 337 -21.83 20.20 -7.44
N THR A 338 -22.15 20.22 -6.13
CA THR A 338 -23.30 20.97 -5.61
C THR A 338 -23.14 22.47 -5.79
N ALA A 339 -21.92 23.01 -5.60
CA ALA A 339 -21.61 24.42 -5.84
C ALA A 339 -21.73 24.79 -7.32
N ALA A 340 -21.37 23.88 -8.25
CA ALA A 340 -21.50 24.08 -9.68
C ALA A 340 -22.99 24.03 -10.14
N ASP A 341 -23.80 23.19 -9.52
CA ASP A 341 -25.25 23.05 -9.83
C ASP A 341 -26.09 24.17 -9.19
N SER A 342 -25.69 24.72 -8.04
CA SER A 342 -26.30 25.89 -7.42
C SER A 342 -25.76 27.14 -8.11
N LYS A 343 -26.63 27.87 -8.82
CA LYS A 343 -26.33 29.16 -9.46
C LYS A 343 -26.04 30.29 -8.43
N SER A 344 -26.00 30.01 -7.16
CA SER A 344 -25.56 30.91 -6.11
C SER A 344 -24.03 30.95 -6.08
N ASN A 345 -23.46 32.12 -6.34
CA ASN A 345 -22.04 32.45 -6.17
C ASN A 345 -21.61 32.47 -4.67
N GLU A 346 -22.04 31.50 -3.89
CA GLU A 346 -21.45 31.28 -2.58
C GLU A 346 -20.13 30.57 -2.85
N ALA A 347 -19.05 31.34 -2.89
CA ALA A 347 -17.72 30.82 -2.87
C ALA A 347 -17.58 29.91 -1.65
N LEU A 348 -17.19 28.67 -1.87
CA LEU A 348 -16.79 27.75 -0.79
C LEU A 348 -15.81 28.50 0.12
N SER A 349 -15.97 28.39 1.43
CA SER A 349 -15.01 29.01 2.35
C SER A 349 -13.62 28.43 2.11
N ALA A 350 -12.58 29.24 2.32
CA ALA A 350 -11.20 28.74 2.16
C ALA A 350 -10.89 27.58 3.13
N GLU A 351 -11.63 27.49 4.24
CA GLU A 351 -11.55 26.39 5.21
C GLU A 351 -12.12 25.09 4.64
N ASP A 352 -13.21 25.14 3.87
CA ASP A 352 -13.80 23.98 3.20
C ASP A 352 -12.94 23.47 2.06
N GLU A 353 -12.05 24.30 1.51
CA GLU A 353 -11.11 23.93 0.46
C GLU A 353 -9.76 23.39 1.01
N SER A 354 -9.44 23.59 2.29
CA SER A 354 -8.18 23.13 2.89
C SER A 354 -8.19 21.64 3.23
N TYR A 355 -7.03 20.96 3.13
CA TYR A 355 -6.84 19.56 3.58
C TYR A 355 -6.52 19.46 5.08
N GLY A 356 -6.80 20.49 5.85
CA GLY A 356 -6.60 20.53 7.30
C GLY A 356 -7.28 19.40 8.06
N LEU A 357 -8.44 18.94 7.59
CA LEU A 357 -9.21 17.85 8.22
C LEU A 357 -8.46 16.51 8.27
N VAL A 358 -7.53 16.27 7.36
CA VAL A 358 -6.74 15.04 7.26
C VAL A 358 -5.23 15.27 7.39
N ALA A 359 -4.83 16.45 7.90
CA ALA A 359 -3.43 16.88 7.95
C ALA A 359 -2.52 15.93 8.76
N GLU A 360 -3.04 15.36 9.86
CA GLU A 360 -2.25 14.52 10.76
C GLU A 360 -1.74 13.23 10.10
N VAL A 361 -2.47 12.72 9.14
CA VAL A 361 -2.10 11.48 8.43
C VAL A 361 -1.10 11.77 7.30
N MET A 362 -1.00 13.01 6.84
CA MET A 362 -0.13 13.43 5.74
C MET A 362 1.28 13.79 6.19
N ASN A 363 1.61 13.60 7.47
CA ASN A 363 2.92 13.95 8.02
C ASN A 363 3.98 12.84 7.79
N GLN A 364 5.25 13.20 8.02
CA GLN A 364 6.38 12.28 7.81
C GLN A 364 6.33 11.04 8.68
N GLU A 365 5.89 11.18 9.91
CA GLU A 365 5.89 10.10 10.89
C GLU A 365 4.97 8.97 10.43
N THR A 366 3.82 9.31 9.84
CA THR A 366 2.91 8.33 9.24
C THR A 366 3.56 7.57 8.08
N PHE A 367 4.35 8.24 7.22
CA PHE A 367 5.07 7.55 6.14
C PHE A 367 6.13 6.59 6.67
N ILE A 368 6.86 6.97 7.72
CA ILE A 368 7.85 6.09 8.34
C ILE A 368 7.17 4.88 8.95
N LEU A 369 6.07 5.09 9.68
CA LEU A 369 5.27 4.02 10.27
C LEU A 369 4.71 3.08 9.20
N LEU A 370 4.16 3.62 8.12
CA LEU A 370 3.62 2.85 7.00
C LEU A 370 4.70 2.00 6.32
N ASN A 371 5.89 2.57 6.09
CA ASN A 371 7.01 1.83 5.51
C ASN A 371 7.47 0.70 6.43
N ARG A 372 7.53 0.93 7.74
CA ARG A 372 7.87 -0.10 8.74
C ARG A 372 6.80 -1.21 8.76
N PHE A 373 5.52 -0.83 8.77
CA PHE A 373 4.41 -1.78 8.73
C PHE A 373 4.43 -2.65 7.48
N MET A 374 4.62 -2.07 6.29
CA MET A 374 4.73 -2.84 5.05
C MET A 374 5.93 -3.79 5.06
N GLN A 375 7.06 -3.38 5.66
CA GLN A 375 8.24 -4.25 5.78
C GLN A 375 7.96 -5.43 6.71
N LYS A 376 7.42 -5.17 7.90
CA LYS A 376 7.04 -6.21 8.86
C LYS A 376 6.06 -7.21 8.23
N SER A 377 5.01 -6.71 7.58
CA SER A 377 4.00 -7.55 6.93
C SER A 377 4.58 -8.42 5.80
N GLU A 378 5.58 -7.94 5.07
CA GLU A 378 6.27 -8.71 4.04
C GLU A 378 7.15 -9.82 4.65
N ASP A 379 7.91 -9.49 5.70
CA ASP A 379 8.80 -10.42 6.40
C ASP A 379 7.98 -11.57 7.05
N GLU A 380 6.82 -11.27 7.62
CA GLU A 380 5.89 -12.22 8.24
C GLU A 380 4.98 -12.93 7.22
N LYS A 381 5.00 -12.50 5.95
CA LYS A 381 4.11 -12.98 4.89
C LYS A 381 2.61 -12.75 5.18
N ALA A 382 2.31 -11.74 5.96
CA ALA A 382 0.95 -11.30 6.27
C ALA A 382 0.38 -10.49 5.09
N TRP A 383 -0.04 -11.19 4.03
CA TRP A 383 -0.43 -10.56 2.76
C TRP A 383 -1.64 -9.62 2.90
N GLY A 384 -2.56 -9.93 3.83
CA GLY A 384 -3.69 -9.05 4.14
C GLY A 384 -3.28 -7.71 4.71
N ASP A 385 -2.28 -7.71 5.59
CA ASP A 385 -1.74 -6.51 6.21
C ASP A 385 -0.96 -5.68 5.20
N LEU A 386 -0.13 -6.35 4.38
CA LEU A 386 0.59 -5.71 3.29
C LEU A 386 -0.37 -5.07 2.27
N ASN A 387 -1.49 -5.72 1.96
CA ASN A 387 -2.53 -5.18 1.08
C ASN A 387 -3.13 -3.88 1.68
N ALA A 388 -3.49 -3.88 2.96
CA ALA A 388 -3.98 -2.68 3.63
C ALA A 388 -2.96 -1.53 3.61
N GLY A 389 -1.68 -1.83 3.84
CA GLY A 389 -0.59 -0.86 3.74
C GLY A 389 -0.42 -0.28 2.34
N MET A 390 -0.44 -1.12 1.30
CA MET A 390 -0.33 -0.67 -0.09
C MET A 390 -1.51 0.19 -0.53
N LYS A 391 -2.73 -0.17 -0.14
CA LYS A 391 -3.94 0.64 -0.40
C LYS A 391 -3.86 1.99 0.31
N CYS A 392 -3.46 1.99 1.58
CA CYS A 392 -3.25 3.23 2.33
C CYS A 392 -2.23 4.14 1.63
N PHE A 393 -1.10 3.60 1.22
CA PHE A 393 -0.09 4.38 0.50
C PHE A 393 -0.62 4.94 -0.82
N THR A 394 -1.41 4.17 -1.55
CA THR A 394 -2.04 4.62 -2.80
C THR A 394 -2.98 5.80 -2.57
N GLU A 395 -3.84 5.75 -1.55
CA GLU A 395 -4.76 6.84 -1.22
C GLU A 395 -4.02 8.09 -0.74
N ILE A 396 -2.96 7.95 0.05
CA ILE A 396 -2.09 9.06 0.42
C ILE A 396 -1.50 9.74 -0.83
N LEU A 397 -0.98 8.96 -1.78
CA LEU A 397 -0.45 9.50 -3.03
C LEU A 397 -1.53 10.22 -3.85
N LEU A 398 -2.73 9.68 -3.94
CA LEU A 398 -3.84 10.32 -4.65
C LEU A 398 -4.25 11.63 -3.98
N THR A 399 -4.33 11.66 -2.65
CA THR A 399 -4.64 12.88 -1.89
C THR A 399 -3.56 13.95 -2.10
N VAL A 400 -2.28 13.58 -2.04
CA VAL A 400 -1.16 14.51 -2.33
C VAL A 400 -1.24 15.04 -3.76
N GLN A 401 -1.66 14.22 -4.71
CA GLN A 401 -1.88 14.68 -6.08
C GLN A 401 -3.03 15.69 -6.17
N GLU A 402 -4.15 15.44 -5.49
CA GLU A 402 -5.29 16.37 -5.45
C GLU A 402 -4.90 17.70 -4.75
N MET A 403 -4.10 17.63 -3.66
CA MET A 403 -3.54 18.81 -3.01
C MET A 403 -2.67 19.63 -3.96
N SER A 404 -1.84 18.99 -4.77
CA SER A 404 -1.00 19.70 -5.75
C SER A 404 -1.81 20.39 -6.85
N ASP A 405 -3.06 19.95 -7.09
CA ASP A 405 -4.01 20.54 -8.03
C ASP A 405 -4.97 21.53 -7.38
N SER A 406 -4.89 21.73 -6.05
CA SER A 406 -5.72 22.68 -5.28
C SER A 406 -5.48 24.12 -5.72
N ALA A 407 -6.49 24.99 -5.51
CA ALA A 407 -6.38 26.43 -5.74
C ALA A 407 -5.57 27.14 -4.65
N LEU A 408 -5.47 26.57 -3.44
CA LEU A 408 -4.77 27.14 -2.28
C LEU A 408 -3.25 26.96 -2.43
N GLU A 409 -2.51 28.06 -2.28
CA GLU A 409 -1.04 28.05 -2.38
C GLU A 409 -0.40 27.23 -1.24
N ASP A 410 -0.98 27.24 -0.05
CA ASP A 410 -0.48 26.52 1.11
C ASP A 410 -0.58 25.00 0.93
N ASP A 411 -1.71 24.50 0.39
CA ASP A 411 -1.88 23.10 0.07
C ASP A 411 -0.89 22.62 -1.02
N GLN A 412 -0.65 23.48 -2.03
CA GLN A 412 0.33 23.17 -3.08
C GLN A 412 1.75 23.09 -2.51
N GLU A 413 2.13 23.97 -1.58
CA GLU A 413 3.45 23.95 -0.95
C GLU A 413 3.64 22.71 -0.08
N ILE A 414 2.63 22.35 0.71
CA ILE A 414 2.64 21.12 1.50
C ILE A 414 2.76 19.89 0.60
N ALA A 415 1.95 19.84 -0.46
CA ALA A 415 2.00 18.74 -1.44
C ALA A 415 3.37 18.63 -2.13
N GLU A 416 3.98 19.74 -2.50
CA GLU A 416 5.33 19.77 -3.09
C GLU A 416 6.38 19.23 -2.11
N ASN A 417 6.32 19.65 -0.85
CA ASN A 417 7.23 19.17 0.19
C ASN A 417 7.10 17.66 0.43
N ILE A 418 5.87 17.14 0.47
CA ILE A 418 5.60 15.71 0.61
C ILE A 418 6.08 14.94 -0.63
N GLN A 419 5.79 15.43 -1.84
CA GLN A 419 6.23 14.82 -3.10
C GLN A 419 7.76 14.78 -3.20
N ASN A 420 8.43 15.89 -2.88
CA ASN A 420 9.89 15.95 -2.84
C ASN A 420 10.46 14.86 -1.96
N ARG A 421 9.90 14.68 -0.77
CA ARG A 421 10.36 13.69 0.18
C ARG A 421 10.14 12.26 -0.32
N ILE A 422 8.92 11.92 -0.77
CA ILE A 422 8.58 10.58 -1.26
C ILE A 422 9.45 10.22 -2.47
N PHE A 423 9.67 11.17 -3.40
CA PHE A 423 10.38 10.87 -4.64
C PHE A 423 11.91 10.93 -4.51
N TYR A 424 12.46 11.58 -3.50
CA TYR A 424 13.89 11.54 -3.22
C TYR A 424 14.29 10.41 -2.28
N GLU A 425 13.36 9.75 -1.60
CA GLU A 425 13.62 8.63 -0.74
C GLU A 425 13.77 7.32 -1.53
N GLU A 426 15.00 6.87 -1.72
CA GLU A 426 15.31 5.67 -2.50
C GLU A 426 14.71 4.39 -1.89
N SER A 427 14.59 4.33 -0.56
CA SER A 427 14.01 3.20 0.17
C SER A 427 12.54 2.95 -0.22
N THR A 428 11.77 4.01 -0.40
CA THR A 428 10.36 3.94 -0.83
C THR A 428 10.24 3.39 -2.26
N HIS A 429 11.08 3.86 -3.19
CA HIS A 429 11.13 3.33 -4.55
C HIS A 429 11.46 1.84 -4.59
N ASP A 430 12.51 1.47 -3.88
CA ASP A 430 13.00 0.09 -3.88
C ASP A 430 11.97 -0.86 -3.25
N ARG A 431 11.22 -0.42 -2.25
CA ARG A 431 10.12 -1.19 -1.65
C ARG A 431 8.97 -1.42 -2.63
N ILE A 432 8.48 -0.38 -3.30
CA ILE A 432 7.40 -0.53 -4.29
C ILE A 432 7.84 -1.47 -5.42
N VAL A 433 9.06 -1.30 -5.90
CA VAL A 433 9.64 -2.17 -6.93
C VAL A 433 9.79 -3.60 -6.43
N HIS A 434 10.22 -3.79 -5.18
CA HIS A 434 10.35 -5.10 -4.56
C HIS A 434 9.00 -5.80 -4.46
N ASN A 435 7.98 -5.14 -3.90
CA ASN A 435 6.62 -5.68 -3.81
C ASN A 435 6.05 -6.05 -5.19
N LEU A 436 6.32 -5.23 -6.22
CA LEU A 436 5.89 -5.53 -7.59
C LEU A 436 6.57 -6.77 -8.17
N ARG A 437 7.84 -7.02 -7.82
CA ARG A 437 8.63 -8.16 -8.33
C ARG A 437 8.41 -9.45 -7.54
N SER A 438 7.97 -9.34 -6.29
CA SER A 438 7.85 -10.49 -5.36
C SER A 438 6.54 -11.25 -5.52
N TYR A 439 5.68 -10.88 -6.46
CA TYR A 439 4.43 -11.59 -6.71
C TYR A 439 4.67 -13.05 -7.13
N LYS A 440 4.13 -13.98 -6.34
CA LYS A 440 4.20 -15.43 -6.55
C LYS A 440 2.86 -16.12 -6.21
N ASP A 441 1.73 -15.53 -6.66
CA ASP A 441 0.39 -16.05 -6.39
C ASP A 441 -0.12 -15.83 -4.94
N GLN A 442 0.17 -14.63 -4.41
CA GLN A 442 -0.34 -14.19 -3.10
C GLN A 442 -1.83 -13.80 -3.10
N GLY A 443 -2.54 -14.03 -4.19
CA GLY A 443 -3.96 -13.71 -4.32
C GLY A 443 -4.23 -12.44 -5.14
N PHE A 444 -5.51 -12.29 -5.53
CA PHE A 444 -5.92 -11.18 -6.38
C PHE A 444 -5.85 -9.83 -5.66
N GLY A 445 -6.22 -9.78 -4.36
CA GLY A 445 -6.18 -8.54 -3.59
C GLY A 445 -4.79 -7.91 -3.54
N TYR A 446 -3.75 -8.73 -3.33
CA TYR A 446 -2.37 -8.28 -3.41
C TYR A 446 -2.01 -7.78 -4.82
N LEU A 447 -2.39 -8.54 -5.84
CA LEU A 447 -2.10 -8.24 -7.25
C LEU A 447 -2.74 -6.92 -7.69
N ASP A 448 -3.97 -6.66 -7.28
CA ASP A 448 -4.67 -5.41 -7.54
C ASP A 448 -4.00 -4.23 -6.83
N ALA A 449 -3.73 -4.35 -5.53
CA ALA A 449 -3.11 -3.30 -4.73
C ALA A 449 -1.71 -2.92 -5.23
N VAL A 450 -0.85 -3.92 -5.54
CA VAL A 450 0.52 -3.64 -5.99
C VAL A 450 0.56 -3.02 -7.38
N THR A 451 -0.32 -3.45 -8.30
CA THR A 451 -0.42 -2.86 -9.64
C THR A 451 -0.99 -1.45 -9.60
N GLU A 452 -1.92 -1.18 -8.67
CA GLU A 452 -2.47 0.15 -8.45
C GLU A 452 -1.44 1.11 -7.90
N LEU A 453 -0.76 0.72 -6.84
CA LEU A 453 0.31 1.50 -6.23
C LEU A 453 1.41 1.83 -7.26
N ALA A 454 1.88 0.83 -8.01
CA ALA A 454 2.89 1.03 -9.04
C ALA A 454 2.41 1.97 -10.15
N HIS A 455 1.14 1.85 -10.56
CA HIS A 455 0.54 2.72 -11.58
C HIS A 455 0.44 4.18 -11.11
N VAL A 456 -0.12 4.41 -9.92
CA VAL A 456 -0.29 5.75 -9.33
C VAL A 456 1.08 6.38 -9.11
N PHE A 457 2.01 5.64 -8.53
CA PHE A 457 3.36 6.13 -8.26
C PHE A 457 4.11 6.54 -9.54
N LEU A 458 4.10 5.71 -10.57
CA LEU A 458 4.72 6.04 -11.87
C LEU A 458 4.06 7.23 -12.57
N ARG A 459 2.75 7.37 -12.45
CA ARG A 459 1.99 8.51 -12.99
C ARG A 459 2.38 9.80 -12.30
N MET A 460 2.44 9.79 -10.97
CA MET A 460 2.85 10.95 -10.18
C MET A 460 4.30 11.32 -10.44
N LEU A 461 5.19 10.33 -10.50
CA LEU A 461 6.60 10.52 -10.81
C LEU A 461 6.81 11.16 -12.20
N GLU A 462 6.06 10.71 -13.21
CA GLU A 462 6.08 11.30 -14.56
C GLU A 462 5.60 12.76 -14.54
N ARG A 463 4.54 13.04 -13.76
CA ARG A 463 4.01 14.40 -13.61
C ARG A 463 4.98 15.31 -12.86
N TYR A 464 5.52 14.84 -11.75
CA TYR A 464 6.50 15.56 -10.95
C TYR A 464 7.76 15.89 -11.76
N SER A 465 8.26 14.96 -12.58
CA SER A 465 9.43 15.23 -13.42
C SER A 465 9.18 16.32 -14.48
N LYS A 466 7.94 16.40 -15.00
CA LYS A 466 7.53 17.47 -15.93
C LYS A 466 7.37 18.82 -15.21
N GLN A 467 6.81 18.82 -14.01
CA GLN A 467 6.60 20.04 -13.22
C GLN A 467 7.92 20.63 -12.71
N ASN A 468 8.90 19.81 -12.34
CA ASN A 468 10.20 20.28 -11.85
C ASN A 468 10.99 21.10 -12.89
N VAL A 469 10.80 20.83 -14.16
CA VAL A 469 11.38 21.68 -15.22
C VAL A 469 10.74 23.07 -15.20
N ASP A 470 9.44 23.16 -14.93
CA ASP A 470 8.69 24.41 -14.85
C ASP A 470 8.86 25.14 -13.51
N LEU A 471 9.01 24.40 -12.40
CA LEU A 471 9.18 24.97 -11.06
C LEU A 471 10.50 25.71 -10.89
N GLN A 472 11.58 25.27 -11.53
CA GLN A 472 12.83 26.02 -11.56
C GLN A 472 12.66 27.40 -12.21
N VAL A 473 11.79 27.52 -13.20
CA VAL A 473 11.46 28.79 -13.84
C VAL A 473 10.55 29.64 -12.96
N ARG A 474 9.59 29.00 -12.25
CA ARG A 474 8.66 29.70 -11.34
C ARG A 474 9.35 30.18 -10.07
N SER A 475 10.21 29.41 -9.44
CA SER A 475 10.98 29.82 -8.26
C SER A 475 11.90 31.02 -8.57
N LYS A 476 12.54 31.01 -9.72
CA LYS A 476 13.32 32.16 -10.19
C LYS A 476 12.45 33.40 -10.45
N ARG A 477 11.23 33.24 -10.96
CA ARG A 477 10.27 34.35 -11.13
C ARG A 477 9.73 34.84 -9.80
N ARG A 478 9.44 33.93 -8.84
CA ARG A 478 8.94 34.26 -7.51
C ARG A 478 10.01 34.99 -6.68
N ALA A 479 11.24 34.48 -6.66
CA ALA A 479 12.39 35.16 -6.06
C ALA A 479 12.62 36.54 -6.64
N ARG A 480 12.54 36.73 -7.96
CA ARG A 480 12.59 38.04 -8.61
C ARG A 480 11.41 38.94 -8.23
N LYS A 481 10.20 38.39 -8.06
CA LYS A 481 8.99 39.16 -7.67
C LYS A 481 9.04 39.60 -6.22
N ILE A 482 9.53 38.72 -5.32
CA ILE A 482 9.75 39.02 -3.89
C ILE A 482 10.85 40.08 -3.75
N ARG A 483 11.98 39.92 -4.46
CA ARG A 483 13.08 40.91 -4.48
C ARG A 483 12.64 42.26 -5.04
N LYS A 484 11.75 42.27 -6.05
CA LYS A 484 11.17 43.48 -6.62
C LYS A 484 10.17 44.14 -5.67
N LYS A 485 9.39 43.36 -4.90
CA LYS A 485 8.51 43.86 -3.85
C LYS A 485 9.30 44.42 -2.63
N GLN A 486 10.36 43.72 -2.23
CA GLN A 486 11.25 44.18 -1.14
C GLN A 486 12.02 45.45 -1.56
N ALA A 487 12.49 45.54 -2.80
CA ALA A 487 13.11 46.76 -3.32
C ALA A 487 12.14 47.96 -3.46
N GLN A 488 10.82 47.65 -3.69
CA GLN A 488 9.79 48.72 -3.70
C GLN A 488 9.36 49.17 -2.29
N VAL A 489 9.52 48.32 -1.27
CA VAL A 489 9.21 48.66 0.15
C VAL A 489 10.40 49.37 0.81
N GLN A 490 11.62 49.18 0.34
CA GLN A 490 12.84 49.87 0.78
C GLN A 490 13.25 51.06 -0.15
N GLY A 491 12.26 51.63 -0.82
CA GLY A 491 12.48 52.85 -1.62
C GLY A 491 12.86 54.01 -0.75
N ALA A 492 14.05 54.46 -0.95
CA ALA A 492 14.76 55.69 -0.63
C ALA A 492 15.88 55.55 0.41
N GLU A 493 17.03 55.92 -0.05
CA GLU A 493 18.28 56.32 0.58
C GLU A 493 19.39 55.29 0.75
N GLY A 494 20.44 55.50 -0.04
CA GLY A 494 21.80 55.49 0.49
C GLY A 494 22.68 54.30 0.10
N ASP A 495 23.50 54.60 -0.90
CA ASP A 495 24.90 54.24 -1.02
C ASP A 495 25.44 52.82 -1.01
N GLU A 496 26.20 52.65 -2.07
CA GLU A 496 27.31 51.74 -2.37
C GLU A 496 28.00 51.10 -1.13
N GLU A 497 27.98 49.76 -1.09
CA GLU A 497 29.08 48.84 -0.76
C GLU A 497 28.49 47.47 -0.43
N GLY A 498 28.72 46.48 -1.34
CA GLY A 498 28.26 45.13 -1.08
C GLY A 498 28.34 44.15 -2.28
N HIS A 499 29.26 44.39 -3.24
CA HIS A 499 29.28 43.60 -4.48
C HIS A 499 29.99 42.24 -4.40
N VAL A 500 30.44 41.77 -3.22
CA VAL A 500 31.26 40.55 -3.10
C VAL A 500 30.46 39.36 -2.56
N SER A 501 29.35 39.57 -1.82
CA SER A 501 28.56 38.47 -1.24
C SER A 501 27.54 37.83 -2.20
N ASP A 502 27.11 38.57 -3.25
CA ASP A 502 26.07 38.12 -4.19
C ASP A 502 26.56 37.04 -5.19
N THR A 503 27.86 36.98 -5.45
CA THR A 503 28.45 35.99 -6.38
C THR A 503 28.67 34.63 -5.71
N GLU A 504 28.96 34.58 -4.42
CA GLU A 504 29.14 33.33 -3.68
C GLU A 504 27.80 32.64 -3.39
N ASP A 505 26.75 33.41 -3.04
CA ASP A 505 25.40 32.88 -2.87
C ASP A 505 24.76 32.44 -4.18
N ILE A 506 25.06 33.12 -5.30
CA ILE A 506 24.60 32.73 -6.63
C ILE A 506 25.34 31.46 -7.10
N THR A 507 26.60 31.31 -6.78
CA THR A 507 27.38 30.11 -7.14
C THR A 507 27.06 28.94 -6.20
N ALA A 508 26.76 29.16 -4.92
CA ALA A 508 26.25 28.15 -4.00
C ALA A 508 24.83 27.69 -4.39
N ALA A 509 23.94 28.64 -4.74
CA ALA A 509 22.61 28.32 -5.26
C ALA A 509 22.66 27.65 -6.64
N GLN A 510 23.61 28.00 -7.50
CA GLN A 510 23.84 27.28 -8.77
C GLN A 510 24.46 25.91 -8.57
N LYS A 511 25.33 25.71 -7.58
CA LYS A 511 25.87 24.38 -7.23
C LYS A 511 24.80 23.47 -6.64
N THR A 512 23.94 23.96 -5.76
CA THR A 512 22.81 23.19 -5.21
C THR A 512 21.74 22.89 -6.25
N VAL A 513 21.52 23.78 -7.23
CA VAL A 513 20.58 23.57 -8.35
C VAL A 513 21.18 22.67 -9.43
N SER A 514 22.51 22.64 -9.59
CA SER A 514 23.20 21.75 -10.53
C SER A 514 23.19 20.28 -10.09
N GLU A 515 22.92 19.99 -8.81
CA GLU A 515 23.22 18.67 -8.28
C GLU A 515 22.16 17.60 -8.53
N ARG A 516 20.91 17.89 -8.92
CA ARG A 516 19.96 16.78 -9.20
C ARG A 516 18.82 17.18 -10.16
N LYS A 517 19.09 17.12 -11.44
CA LYS A 517 17.99 16.90 -12.39
C LYS A 517 17.41 15.52 -12.13
N PHE A 518 16.14 15.48 -11.71
CA PHE A 518 15.42 14.22 -11.53
C PHE A 518 15.28 13.51 -12.89
N ASP A 519 15.96 12.39 -13.07
CA ASP A 519 15.91 11.61 -14.29
C ASP A 519 14.80 10.56 -14.22
N PHE A 520 13.62 10.91 -14.73
CA PHE A 520 12.46 10.00 -14.79
C PHE A 520 12.79 8.67 -15.48
N HIS A 521 13.57 8.67 -16.55
CA HIS A 521 13.92 7.44 -17.27
C HIS A 521 14.72 6.47 -16.41
N ARG A 522 15.65 6.97 -15.62
CA ARG A 522 16.45 6.16 -14.69
C ARG A 522 15.58 5.51 -13.61
N PHE A 523 14.65 6.27 -13.06
CA PHE A 523 13.74 5.74 -12.02
C PHE A 523 12.69 4.80 -12.60
N ALA A 524 12.04 5.16 -13.71
CA ALA A 524 11.07 4.33 -14.39
C ALA A 524 11.66 2.99 -14.85
N ALA A 525 12.94 2.97 -15.26
CA ALA A 525 13.66 1.75 -15.64
C ALA A 525 13.75 0.73 -14.48
N LYS A 526 13.78 1.16 -13.21
CA LYS A 526 13.74 0.25 -12.06
C LYS A 526 12.43 -0.57 -12.02
N PHE A 527 11.31 0.02 -12.45
CA PHE A 527 9.99 -0.63 -12.49
C PHE A 527 9.80 -1.54 -13.69
N ILE A 528 10.62 -1.40 -14.73
CA ILE A 528 10.49 -2.16 -15.97
C ILE A 528 11.54 -3.27 -15.98
N ASN A 529 11.15 -4.40 -15.41
CA ASN A 529 11.92 -5.62 -15.36
C ASN A 529 10.99 -6.78 -15.75
N GLN A 530 11.55 -7.91 -16.14
CA GLN A 530 10.78 -9.12 -16.51
C GLN A 530 9.80 -9.53 -15.40
N SER A 531 10.24 -9.56 -14.13
CA SER A 531 9.37 -9.93 -13.00
C SER A 531 8.19 -8.96 -12.84
N SER A 532 8.41 -7.65 -13.01
CA SER A 532 7.33 -6.65 -12.98
C SER A 532 6.34 -6.83 -14.14
N VAL A 533 6.85 -7.15 -15.32
CA VAL A 533 6.03 -7.47 -16.50
C VAL A 533 5.22 -8.72 -16.24
N ASP A 534 5.81 -9.77 -15.64
CA ASP A 534 5.11 -11.01 -15.30
C ASP A 534 3.97 -10.76 -14.30
N THR A 535 4.14 -9.86 -13.34
CA THR A 535 3.08 -9.45 -12.41
C THR A 535 1.91 -8.77 -13.15
N PHE A 536 2.19 -7.85 -14.06
CA PHE A 536 1.14 -7.22 -14.88
C PHE A 536 0.51 -8.19 -15.88
N ILE A 537 1.24 -9.18 -16.38
CA ILE A 537 0.68 -10.26 -17.19
C ILE A 537 -0.26 -11.13 -16.35
N ALA A 538 0.14 -11.47 -15.11
CA ALA A 538 -0.71 -12.20 -14.18
C ALA A 538 -2.00 -11.42 -13.90
N PHE A 539 -1.91 -10.10 -13.70
CA PHE A 539 -3.08 -9.22 -13.55
C PHE A 539 -3.96 -9.21 -14.79
N ALA A 540 -3.38 -9.05 -15.97
CA ALA A 540 -4.13 -9.04 -17.23
C ALA A 540 -4.79 -10.37 -17.58
N LYS A 541 -4.39 -11.51 -16.99
CA LYS A 541 -5.08 -12.80 -17.16
C LYS A 541 -6.52 -12.78 -16.62
N PHE A 542 -6.81 -11.87 -15.70
CA PHE A 542 -8.16 -11.69 -15.15
C PHE A 542 -9.03 -10.72 -15.96
N TYR A 543 -8.63 -10.35 -17.17
CA TYR A 543 -9.27 -9.30 -18.00
C TYR A 543 -10.81 -9.37 -18.09
N ASN A 544 -11.41 -10.55 -17.93
CA ASN A 544 -12.86 -10.72 -17.94
C ASN A 544 -13.56 -10.22 -16.67
N GLU A 545 -12.81 -10.16 -15.57
CA GLU A 545 -13.31 -9.79 -14.24
C GLU A 545 -12.89 -8.36 -13.84
N LEU A 546 -11.95 -7.78 -14.59
CA LEU A 546 -11.41 -6.46 -14.33
C LEU A 546 -12.40 -5.35 -14.72
N ASP A 547 -12.45 -4.32 -13.89
CA ASP A 547 -13.16 -3.09 -14.18
C ASP A 547 -12.45 -2.24 -15.26
N THR A 548 -13.15 -1.26 -15.80
CA THR A 548 -12.61 -0.37 -16.86
C THR A 548 -11.32 0.33 -16.43
N ASP A 549 -11.23 0.77 -15.18
CA ASP A 549 -10.05 1.49 -14.67
C ASP A 549 -8.88 0.55 -14.42
N GLN A 550 -9.14 -0.67 -13.97
CA GLN A 550 -8.15 -1.74 -13.86
C GLN A 550 -7.59 -2.14 -15.23
N LEU A 551 -8.45 -2.26 -16.24
CA LEU A 551 -8.03 -2.51 -17.62
C LEU A 551 -7.18 -1.36 -18.19
N LYS A 552 -7.54 -0.11 -17.93
CA LYS A 552 -6.75 1.07 -18.33
C LYS A 552 -5.39 1.11 -17.62
N ARG A 553 -5.32 0.69 -16.35
CA ARG A 553 -4.09 0.57 -15.58
C ARG A 553 -3.09 -0.39 -16.27
N ALA A 554 -3.56 -1.59 -16.58
CA ALA A 554 -2.76 -2.59 -17.31
C ALA A 554 -2.34 -2.08 -18.70
N HIS A 555 -3.29 -1.51 -19.46
CA HIS A 555 -3.02 -0.92 -20.77
C HIS A 555 -1.90 0.11 -20.73
N ARG A 556 -1.97 1.07 -19.80
CA ARG A 556 -0.95 2.13 -19.65
C ARG A 556 0.42 1.57 -19.30
N PHE A 557 0.47 0.50 -18.49
CA PHE A 557 1.74 -0.15 -18.19
C PHE A 557 2.35 -0.81 -19.43
N PHE A 558 1.59 -1.62 -20.16
CA PHE A 558 2.08 -2.27 -21.39
C PHE A 558 2.45 -1.27 -22.47
N HIS A 559 1.65 -0.20 -22.62
CA HIS A 559 2.00 0.89 -23.53
C HIS A 559 3.32 1.57 -23.15
N ARG A 560 3.58 1.78 -21.84
CA ARG A 560 4.84 2.34 -21.36
C ARG A 560 6.02 1.42 -21.68
N VAL A 561 5.88 0.13 -21.41
CA VAL A 561 6.94 -0.87 -21.71
C VAL A 561 7.21 -0.95 -23.20
N ALA A 562 6.16 -1.05 -24.02
CA ALA A 562 6.30 -1.30 -25.46
C ALA A 562 6.79 -0.08 -26.24
N PHE A 563 6.37 1.16 -25.87
CA PHE A 563 6.53 2.33 -26.73
C PHE A 563 7.22 3.53 -26.07
N LYS A 564 7.11 3.72 -24.75
CA LYS A 564 7.75 4.87 -24.08
C LYS A 564 9.19 4.60 -23.65
N MET A 565 9.48 3.36 -23.29
CA MET A 565 10.79 2.96 -22.77
C MET A 565 11.61 2.14 -23.78
N ASP A 566 11.04 1.86 -24.97
CA ASP A 566 11.65 1.06 -26.04
C ASP A 566 12.25 -0.28 -25.58
N ILE A 567 11.56 -0.94 -24.62
CA ILE A 567 11.95 -2.26 -24.10
C ILE A 567 10.84 -3.25 -24.41
N GLY A 568 10.27 -3.19 -25.61
CA GLY A 568 9.17 -4.04 -26.06
C GLY A 568 9.51 -5.52 -26.06
N VAL A 569 10.77 -5.87 -26.16
CA VAL A 569 11.27 -7.27 -26.12
C VAL A 569 10.83 -8.04 -24.87
N LEU A 570 10.63 -7.37 -23.73
CA LEU A 570 10.12 -8.04 -22.51
C LEU A 570 8.72 -8.66 -22.70
N LEU A 571 7.94 -8.13 -23.65
CA LEU A 571 6.61 -8.62 -24.00
C LEU A 571 6.63 -9.65 -25.15
N TYR A 572 7.77 -9.87 -25.84
CA TYR A 572 7.86 -10.78 -26.95
C TYR A 572 7.96 -12.23 -26.45
N ARG A 573 6.82 -12.72 -25.92
CA ARG A 573 6.64 -14.08 -25.45
C ARG A 573 5.34 -14.65 -25.99
N VAL A 574 5.35 -15.93 -26.29
CA VAL A 574 4.18 -16.62 -26.88
C VAL A 574 2.97 -16.58 -25.96
N ASP A 575 3.15 -16.72 -24.64
CA ASP A 575 2.06 -16.62 -23.66
C ASP A 575 1.40 -15.24 -23.62
N VAL A 576 2.20 -14.16 -23.75
CA VAL A 576 1.71 -12.78 -23.83
C VAL A 576 0.94 -12.53 -25.12
N LEU A 577 1.50 -12.98 -26.25
CA LEU A 577 0.84 -12.89 -27.55
C LEU A 577 -0.50 -13.64 -27.55
N GLN A 578 -0.51 -14.84 -26.97
CA GLN A 578 -1.74 -15.62 -26.83
C GLN A 578 -2.77 -14.93 -25.96
N LEU A 579 -2.34 -14.33 -24.82
CA LEU A 579 -3.22 -13.56 -23.94
C LEU A 579 -3.85 -12.38 -24.69
N PHE A 580 -3.05 -11.56 -25.35
CA PHE A 580 -3.54 -10.40 -26.10
C PHE A 580 -4.47 -10.79 -27.26
N ASN A 581 -4.16 -11.89 -27.96
CA ASN A 581 -5.07 -12.41 -28.98
C ASN A 581 -6.39 -12.91 -28.38
N LYS A 582 -6.38 -13.56 -27.20
CA LYS A 582 -7.59 -13.99 -26.50
C LYS A 582 -8.44 -12.80 -26.05
N MET A 583 -7.81 -11.74 -25.55
CA MET A 583 -8.50 -10.52 -25.13
C MET A 583 -9.27 -9.84 -26.27
N ILE A 584 -8.74 -9.87 -27.50
CA ILE A 584 -9.34 -9.17 -28.66
C ILE A 584 -10.22 -10.10 -29.50
N LYS A 585 -9.76 -11.33 -29.77
CA LYS A 585 -10.42 -12.24 -30.73
C LYS A 585 -11.03 -13.47 -30.07
N GLY A 586 -10.80 -13.69 -28.78
CA GLY A 586 -11.30 -14.88 -28.09
C GLY A 586 -12.82 -14.83 -27.91
N PRO A 587 -13.47 -15.98 -27.71
CA PRO A 587 -14.90 -16.07 -27.41
C PRO A 587 -15.26 -15.40 -26.08
N GLU A 588 -14.32 -15.35 -25.16
CA GLU A 588 -14.37 -14.68 -23.87
C GLU A 588 -13.61 -13.34 -23.90
N GLY A 589 -13.42 -12.74 -25.08
CA GLY A 589 -12.70 -11.48 -25.25
C GLY A 589 -13.42 -10.29 -24.61
N LEU A 590 -12.71 -9.15 -24.59
CA LEU A 590 -13.27 -7.89 -24.12
C LEU A 590 -14.50 -7.51 -24.96
N ASP A 591 -15.48 -6.89 -24.31
CA ASP A 591 -16.69 -6.44 -25.00
C ASP A 591 -16.34 -5.33 -26.02
N PRO A 592 -16.68 -5.52 -27.31
CA PRO A 592 -16.41 -4.54 -28.38
C PRO A 592 -17.05 -3.16 -28.15
N GLU A 593 -18.12 -3.10 -27.35
CA GLU A 593 -18.81 -1.85 -27.02
C GLU A 593 -18.17 -1.10 -25.84
N SER A 594 -17.29 -1.78 -25.10
CA SER A 594 -16.53 -1.17 -23.98
C SER A 594 -15.54 -0.11 -24.48
N PRO A 595 -15.44 1.05 -23.84
CA PRO A 595 -14.43 2.06 -24.18
C PRO A 595 -12.99 1.51 -24.09
N ALA A 596 -12.73 0.58 -23.16
CA ALA A 596 -11.45 -0.07 -23.01
C ALA A 596 -11.06 -0.95 -24.22
N PHE A 597 -12.06 -1.53 -24.93
CA PHE A 597 -11.77 -2.40 -26.08
C PHE A 597 -11.02 -1.68 -27.19
N LYS A 598 -11.42 -0.46 -27.54
CA LYS A 598 -10.78 0.31 -28.61
C LYS A 598 -9.31 0.58 -28.31
N GLU A 599 -9.01 0.99 -27.08
CA GLU A 599 -7.64 1.26 -26.64
C GLU A 599 -6.78 -0.02 -26.68
N TRP A 600 -7.34 -1.14 -26.20
CA TRP A 600 -6.64 -2.44 -26.24
C TRP A 600 -6.46 -2.99 -27.64
N ASP A 601 -7.45 -2.87 -28.52
CA ASP A 601 -7.36 -3.32 -29.91
C ASP A 601 -6.28 -2.55 -30.67
N GLU A 602 -6.21 -1.23 -30.48
CA GLU A 602 -5.18 -0.39 -31.06
C GLU A 602 -3.77 -0.77 -30.55
N LEU A 603 -3.61 -0.90 -29.23
CA LEU A 603 -2.36 -1.33 -28.61
C LEU A 603 -1.90 -2.68 -29.15
N VAL A 604 -2.79 -3.67 -29.15
CA VAL A 604 -2.48 -5.04 -29.54
C VAL A 604 -2.15 -5.10 -31.03
N ARG A 605 -2.91 -4.44 -31.90
CA ARG A 605 -2.59 -4.38 -33.36
C ARG A 605 -1.25 -3.75 -33.63
N HIS A 606 -0.95 -2.63 -32.96
CA HIS A 606 0.32 -1.96 -33.11
C HIS A 606 1.48 -2.85 -32.61
N PHE A 607 1.29 -3.47 -31.44
CA PHE A 607 2.25 -4.38 -30.86
C PHE A 607 2.55 -5.58 -31.78
N PHE A 608 1.52 -6.25 -32.32
CA PHE A 608 1.71 -7.36 -33.25
C PHE A 608 2.45 -6.94 -34.53
N ARG A 609 2.14 -5.76 -35.10
CA ARG A 609 2.88 -5.24 -36.25
C ARG A 609 4.36 -5.06 -35.92
N THR A 610 4.67 -4.50 -34.76
CA THR A 610 6.04 -4.30 -34.30
C THR A 610 6.77 -5.63 -34.10
N VAL A 611 6.12 -6.61 -33.48
CA VAL A 611 6.67 -7.95 -33.28
C VAL A 611 6.97 -8.62 -34.63
N VAL A 612 6.01 -8.61 -35.57
CA VAL A 612 6.21 -9.21 -36.91
C VAL A 612 7.37 -8.54 -37.63
N LYS A 613 7.46 -7.22 -37.59
CA LYS A 613 8.57 -6.46 -38.18
C LYS A 613 9.92 -6.86 -37.58
N LYS A 614 10.01 -6.90 -36.24
CA LYS A 614 11.24 -7.30 -35.53
C LYS A 614 11.65 -8.76 -35.81
N VAL A 615 10.67 -9.65 -35.91
CA VAL A 615 10.92 -11.08 -36.27
C VAL A 615 11.39 -11.20 -37.71
N GLN A 616 10.88 -10.40 -38.65
CA GLN A 616 11.36 -10.36 -40.01
C GLN A 616 12.81 -9.84 -40.12
N GLU A 617 13.14 -8.82 -39.34
CA GLU A 617 14.49 -8.28 -39.24
C GLU A 617 15.46 -9.28 -38.58
N ARG A 618 14.97 -10.06 -37.60
CA ARG A 618 15.76 -11.02 -36.80
C ARG A 618 14.98 -12.30 -36.52
N PRO A 619 15.12 -13.33 -37.35
CA PRO A 619 14.41 -14.59 -37.19
C PRO A 619 14.73 -15.33 -35.88
N GLU A 620 15.89 -15.09 -35.30
CA GLU A 620 16.33 -15.65 -33.99
C GLU A 620 15.38 -15.31 -32.83
N LEU A 621 14.69 -14.18 -32.93
CA LEU A 621 13.69 -13.78 -31.94
C LEU A 621 12.55 -14.79 -31.76
N VAL A 622 12.26 -15.61 -32.76
CA VAL A 622 11.24 -16.66 -32.68
C VAL A 622 11.56 -17.69 -31.60
N VAL A 623 12.83 -18.08 -31.48
CA VAL A 623 13.29 -18.99 -30.43
C VAL A 623 13.24 -18.28 -29.07
N GLU A 624 13.66 -17.04 -29.02
CA GLU A 624 13.63 -16.22 -27.80
C GLU A 624 12.22 -15.95 -27.26
N MET A 625 11.19 -16.02 -28.11
CA MET A 625 9.79 -15.87 -27.67
C MET A 625 9.32 -16.97 -26.71
N LEU A 626 10.02 -18.11 -26.65
CA LEU A 626 9.70 -19.20 -25.74
C LEU A 626 10.19 -18.97 -24.31
N PHE A 627 11.11 -18.02 -24.11
CA PHE A 627 11.81 -17.82 -22.84
C PHE A 627 11.53 -16.44 -22.22
N SER A 628 11.64 -16.37 -20.89
CA SER A 628 11.69 -15.12 -20.16
C SER A 628 13.00 -14.38 -20.45
N LYS A 629 12.95 -13.04 -20.54
CA LYS A 629 14.12 -12.26 -20.91
C LYS A 629 15.01 -11.97 -19.70
N ILE A 630 16.32 -12.07 -19.92
CA ILE A 630 17.33 -11.73 -18.92
C ILE A 630 17.74 -10.27 -19.15
N PRO A 631 17.93 -9.45 -18.09
CA PRO A 631 18.31 -8.04 -18.23
C PRO A 631 19.56 -7.81 -19.08
N ALA A 632 20.52 -8.72 -19.03
CA ALA A 632 21.77 -8.63 -19.80
C ALA A 632 21.54 -8.73 -21.32
N THR A 633 20.59 -9.59 -21.75
CA THR A 633 20.30 -9.83 -23.17
C THR A 633 19.23 -8.90 -23.74
N THR A 634 18.45 -8.24 -22.87
CA THR A 634 17.32 -7.39 -23.29
C THR A 634 17.74 -6.30 -24.26
N PHE A 635 18.88 -5.64 -23.99
CA PHE A 635 19.38 -4.58 -24.85
C PHE A 635 19.80 -5.11 -26.22
N PHE A 636 20.51 -6.23 -26.26
CA PHE A 636 20.90 -6.87 -27.51
C PHE A 636 19.68 -7.32 -28.34
N LEU A 637 18.69 -7.91 -27.69
CA LEU A 637 17.46 -8.36 -28.33
C LEU A 637 16.61 -7.20 -28.87
N GLU A 638 16.65 -6.01 -28.23
CA GLU A 638 15.92 -4.83 -28.72
C GLU A 638 16.65 -4.14 -29.85
N HIS A 639 17.96 -3.91 -29.70
CA HIS A 639 18.73 -3.05 -30.61
C HIS A 639 19.58 -3.83 -31.64
N GLY A 640 19.94 -5.09 -31.37
CA GLY A 640 20.73 -5.95 -32.28
C GLY A 640 22.23 -5.75 -32.21
N TYR A 641 22.71 -4.98 -31.26
CA TYR A 641 24.13 -4.84 -30.96
C TYR A 641 24.35 -4.87 -29.47
N GLU A 642 25.53 -5.33 -29.06
CA GLU A 642 25.88 -5.36 -27.65
C GLU A 642 26.06 -3.93 -27.13
N ARG A 643 25.52 -3.68 -25.93
CA ARG A 643 25.79 -2.42 -25.26
C ARG A 643 27.27 -2.41 -24.92
N GLU A 644 28.04 -1.53 -25.56
CA GLU A 644 29.36 -1.19 -25.06
C GLU A 644 29.18 -0.65 -23.64
N LEU A 645 29.41 -1.51 -22.66
CA LEU A 645 29.68 -1.03 -21.32
C LEU A 645 30.93 -0.20 -21.46
N THR A 646 30.77 1.11 -21.52
CA THR A 646 31.88 2.01 -21.19
C THR A 646 32.29 1.61 -19.78
N THR A 647 33.15 0.60 -19.69
CA THR A 647 33.97 0.41 -18.51
C THR A 647 34.46 1.79 -18.21
N ARG A 648 34.15 2.32 -17.03
CA ARG A 648 34.74 3.57 -16.54
C ARG A 648 36.15 3.58 -17.06
N ALA A 649 36.49 4.62 -17.84
CA ALA A 649 37.83 4.76 -18.37
C ALA A 649 38.80 4.31 -17.25
N PRO A 650 39.66 3.33 -17.51
CA PRO A 650 40.55 2.82 -16.47
C PRO A 650 41.09 4.07 -15.78
N ARG A 651 40.95 4.13 -14.45
CA ARG A 651 41.47 5.25 -13.68
C ARG A 651 42.83 5.53 -14.27
N ALA A 652 43.06 6.77 -14.74
CA ALA A 652 44.31 7.17 -15.32
C ALA A 652 45.41 6.54 -14.46
N PRO A 653 46.31 5.72 -15.05
CA PRO A 653 47.33 5.01 -14.26
C PRO A 653 47.94 6.03 -13.32
N ALA A 654 48.07 5.67 -12.06
CA ALA A 654 48.60 6.59 -11.07
C ALA A 654 49.84 7.21 -11.70
N GLU A 655 49.86 8.54 -11.86
CA GLU A 655 50.90 9.27 -12.62
C GLU A 655 52.33 8.96 -12.14
N LEU A 656 52.44 8.18 -11.03
CA LEU A 656 53.69 7.84 -10.39
C LEU A 656 53.66 6.37 -9.94
N GLU A 657 54.29 5.50 -10.72
CA GLU A 657 54.64 4.15 -10.30
C GLU A 657 56.10 4.13 -9.86
N VAL A 658 56.34 3.56 -8.70
CA VAL A 658 57.71 3.34 -8.20
C VAL A 658 58.36 2.22 -9.01
N LYS A 659 59.57 2.41 -9.54
CA LYS A 659 60.27 1.40 -10.32
C LYS A 659 60.35 0.08 -9.54
N PRO A 660 60.03 -1.06 -10.19
CA PRO A 660 60.20 -2.35 -9.55
C PRO A 660 61.68 -2.61 -9.18
N GLY A 661 61.95 -3.05 -7.96
CA GLY A 661 63.31 -3.34 -7.45
C GLY A 661 63.82 -2.37 -6.37
N VAL A 662 63.04 -1.37 -5.99
CA VAL A 662 63.35 -0.45 -4.90
C VAL A 662 62.84 -1.01 -3.58
N GLU A 663 63.62 -0.93 -2.51
CA GLU A 663 63.19 -1.39 -1.18
C GLU A 663 62.02 -0.56 -0.61
N LYS A 664 61.16 -1.16 0.21
CA LYS A 664 59.97 -0.49 0.77
C LYS A 664 60.25 0.86 1.48
N PRO A 665 61.34 1.01 2.26
CA PRO A 665 61.64 2.29 2.89
C PRO A 665 61.94 3.40 1.88
N GLU A 666 62.62 3.08 0.80
CA GLU A 666 62.94 4.03 -0.28
C GLU A 666 61.70 4.38 -1.10
N GLN A 667 60.78 3.42 -1.32
CA GLN A 667 59.50 3.66 -1.95
C GLN A 667 58.67 4.69 -1.17
N ILE A 668 58.62 4.56 0.16
CA ILE A 668 57.96 5.50 1.06
C ILE A 668 58.64 6.87 0.97
N GLY A 669 59.96 6.90 0.96
CA GLY A 669 60.73 8.13 0.84
C GLY A 669 60.42 8.89 -0.46
N VAL A 670 60.32 8.19 -1.58
CA VAL A 670 59.94 8.76 -2.88
C VAL A 670 58.51 9.30 -2.83
N ALA A 671 57.55 8.55 -2.28
CA ALA A 671 56.17 8.97 -2.14
C ALA A 671 56.01 10.24 -1.27
N VAL A 672 56.72 10.29 -0.14
CA VAL A 672 56.77 11.47 0.73
C VAL A 672 57.41 12.66 0.00
N GLY A 673 58.50 12.46 -0.76
CA GLY A 673 59.13 13.49 -1.54
C GLY A 673 58.21 14.10 -2.61
N VAL A 674 57.42 13.27 -3.26
CA VAL A 674 56.43 13.73 -4.24
C VAL A 674 55.35 14.57 -3.59
N LEU A 675 54.81 14.12 -2.43
CA LEU A 675 53.78 14.87 -1.70
C LEU A 675 54.28 16.22 -1.20
N VAL A 676 55.56 16.29 -0.77
CA VAL A 676 56.21 17.56 -0.39
C VAL A 676 56.33 18.48 -1.60
N ASN A 677 56.77 17.96 -2.74
CA ASN A 677 56.88 18.75 -3.98
C ASN A 677 55.52 19.26 -4.51
N GLN A 678 54.46 18.53 -4.21
CA GLN A 678 53.07 18.96 -4.53
C GLN A 678 52.48 19.90 -3.48
N HIS A 679 53.22 20.35 -2.49
CA HIS A 679 52.78 21.21 -1.37
C HIS A 679 51.60 20.62 -0.56
N LYS A 680 51.51 19.27 -0.48
CA LYS A 680 50.47 18.55 0.30
C LYS A 680 50.98 18.17 1.70
N SER A 681 51.60 19.10 2.42
CA SER A 681 52.13 18.89 3.78
C SER A 681 51.09 18.48 4.80
N ASP A 682 49.82 18.93 4.60
CA ASP A 682 48.73 18.59 5.50
C ASP A 682 48.31 17.12 5.38
N ALA A 683 48.38 16.54 4.19
CA ALA A 683 48.14 15.13 3.97
C ALA A 683 49.21 14.27 4.64
N LEU A 684 50.48 14.70 4.61
CA LEU A 684 51.58 14.02 5.28
C LEU A 684 51.44 14.08 6.82
N ARG A 685 51.01 15.23 7.36
CA ARG A 685 50.73 15.38 8.79
C ARG A 685 49.61 14.45 9.23
N TRP A 686 48.52 14.40 8.50
CA TRP A 686 47.39 13.52 8.76
C TRP A 686 47.79 12.04 8.72
N VAL A 687 48.53 11.59 7.70
CA VAL A 687 49.05 10.20 7.61
C VAL A 687 49.93 9.87 8.82
N ARG A 688 50.80 10.80 9.23
CA ARG A 688 51.66 10.62 10.40
C ARG A 688 50.87 10.48 11.69
N GLU A 689 49.82 11.31 11.88
CA GLU A 689 48.95 11.24 13.06
C GLU A 689 48.19 9.90 13.10
N VAL A 690 47.64 9.45 11.97
CA VAL A 690 46.94 8.17 11.88
C VAL A 690 47.88 6.99 12.17
N LEU A 691 49.10 7.01 11.64
CA LEU A 691 50.09 5.95 11.90
C LEU A 691 50.56 5.97 13.36
N THR A 692 50.71 7.16 13.96
CA THR A 692 51.09 7.27 15.38
C THR A 692 49.99 6.70 16.28
N SER A 693 48.72 7.05 16.02
CA SER A 693 47.60 6.50 16.76
C SER A 693 47.49 4.98 16.61
N ALA A 694 47.67 4.46 15.39
CA ALA A 694 47.66 3.02 15.16
C ALA A 694 48.80 2.26 15.86
N ILE A 695 49.97 2.90 16.00
CA ILE A 695 51.09 2.33 16.73
C ILE A 695 50.82 2.32 18.25
N GLU A 696 50.24 3.40 18.79
CA GLU A 696 49.85 3.49 20.20
C GLU A 696 48.78 2.47 20.56
N GLU A 697 47.76 2.33 19.72
CA GLU A 697 46.72 1.29 19.88
C GLU A 697 47.31 -0.13 19.86
N ARG A 698 48.24 -0.38 18.96
CA ARG A 698 48.88 -1.70 18.85
C ARG A 698 49.78 -2.01 20.05
N LYS A 699 50.51 -1.03 20.57
CA LYS A 699 51.28 -1.17 21.82
C LYS A 699 50.36 -1.44 23.01
N ALA A 700 49.25 -0.71 23.12
CA ALA A 700 48.30 -0.95 24.20
C ALA A 700 47.67 -2.36 24.11
N TRP A 701 47.53 -2.90 22.92
CA TRP A 701 47.10 -4.28 22.74
C TRP A 701 48.14 -5.30 23.13
N GLU A 702 49.43 -5.08 22.77
CA GLU A 702 50.53 -5.92 23.18
C GLU A 702 50.67 -5.91 24.71
N ASP A 703 50.56 -4.74 25.35
CA ASP A 703 50.62 -4.61 26.82
C ASP A 703 49.44 -5.33 27.49
N MET A 704 48.25 -5.29 26.91
CA MET A 704 47.08 -6.04 27.39
C MET A 704 47.25 -7.56 27.22
N GLU A 705 47.80 -7.99 26.10
CA GLU A 705 48.03 -9.40 25.85
C GLU A 705 49.14 -9.96 26.79
N GLU A 706 50.19 -9.17 27.07
CA GLU A 706 51.22 -9.51 28.06
C GLU A 706 50.63 -9.54 29.48
N ALA A 707 49.79 -8.59 29.84
CA ALA A 707 49.09 -8.56 31.13
C ALA A 707 48.14 -9.77 31.28
N GLN A 708 47.43 -10.17 30.23
CA GLN A 708 46.60 -11.38 30.25
C GLN A 708 47.45 -12.66 30.38
N LYS A 709 48.57 -12.75 29.69
CA LYS A 709 49.50 -13.88 29.83
C LYS A 709 50.11 -13.95 31.22
N ALA A 710 50.44 -12.80 31.80
CA ALA A 710 50.96 -12.71 33.19
C ALA A 710 49.88 -13.11 34.22
N LEU A 711 48.63 -12.73 34.02
CA LEU A 711 47.52 -13.15 34.86
C LEU A 711 47.23 -14.65 34.73
N ALA A 712 47.25 -15.19 33.50
CA ALA A 712 47.07 -16.61 33.26
C ALA A 712 48.21 -17.47 33.84
N SER A 713 49.43 -16.95 33.87
CA SER A 713 50.57 -17.62 34.52
C SER A 713 50.59 -17.50 36.06
N ALA A 714 49.86 -16.53 36.63
CA ALA A 714 49.73 -16.34 38.07
C ALA A 714 48.58 -17.18 38.69
N GLU A 715 47.62 -17.62 37.90
CA GLU A 715 46.47 -18.40 38.39
C GLU A 715 46.72 -19.92 38.47
N TYR A 716 47.80 -20.47 37.90
CA TYR A 716 48.16 -21.90 38.01
C TYR A 716 49.66 -22.12 38.18
N PRO A 717 50.18 -22.11 39.41
CA PRO A 717 51.44 -22.79 39.72
C PRO A 717 51.06 -24.23 40.09
N ASP A 718 51.64 -25.21 39.38
CA ASP A 718 51.61 -26.66 39.59
C ASP A 718 50.53 -27.45 38.83
N ALA A 719 50.87 -27.87 37.62
CA ALA A 719 50.53 -29.21 37.13
C ALA A 719 51.53 -29.60 36.01
N GLU A 720 52.67 -30.09 36.34
CA GLU A 720 53.41 -30.97 35.45
C GLU A 720 52.80 -32.37 35.42
N HIS A 721 52.77 -32.94 34.20
CA HIS A 721 52.51 -34.34 33.83
C HIS A 721 51.04 -34.78 33.67
N SER A 722 50.63 -34.87 32.43
CA SER A 722 50.43 -36.18 31.77
C SER A 722 50.05 -35.99 30.28
N MET A 723 50.70 -36.80 29.47
CA MET A 723 50.50 -37.00 28.04
C MET A 723 49.06 -37.45 27.70
N GLU A 724 48.53 -37.02 26.60
CA GLU A 724 48.25 -37.82 25.40
C GLU A 724 47.21 -37.15 24.49
N ASP A 725 47.61 -36.99 23.26
CA ASP A 725 46.88 -36.99 22.00
C ASP A 725 45.38 -36.63 22.00
N GLN A 726 45.07 -35.49 21.38
CA GLN A 726 44.01 -35.42 20.37
C GLN A 726 44.14 -34.11 19.55
N ASP A 727 44.18 -34.30 18.25
CA ASP A 727 44.19 -33.30 17.20
C ASP A 727 43.11 -32.21 17.42
N ALA A 728 43.54 -31.02 17.81
CA ALA A 728 42.76 -29.81 17.71
C ALA A 728 43.49 -28.83 16.79
N GLU A 729 42.92 -28.59 15.62
CA GLU A 729 43.36 -27.52 14.73
C GLU A 729 43.55 -26.21 15.50
N PRO A 730 44.64 -25.46 15.22
CA PRO A 730 44.87 -24.18 15.87
C PRO A 730 43.75 -23.21 15.45
N SER A 731 42.96 -22.75 16.42
CA SER A 731 42.02 -21.68 16.25
C SER A 731 42.73 -20.48 15.60
N LYS A 732 42.26 -20.11 14.41
CA LYS A 732 42.69 -18.90 13.70
C LYS A 732 42.60 -17.71 14.66
N PRO A 733 43.62 -16.83 14.70
CA PRO A 733 43.54 -15.60 15.47
C PRO A 733 42.32 -14.79 14.99
N PRO A 734 41.66 -14.07 15.90
CA PRO A 734 40.48 -13.29 15.53
C PRO A 734 40.86 -12.35 14.39
N SER A 735 40.09 -12.44 13.30
CA SER A 735 40.28 -11.64 12.11
C SER A 735 40.41 -10.17 12.52
N ILE A 736 41.52 -9.56 12.19
CA ILE A 736 41.78 -8.13 12.25
C ILE A 736 40.51 -7.42 11.86
N CYS A 737 40.00 -6.55 12.75
CA CYS A 737 38.86 -5.71 12.51
C CYS A 737 38.92 -5.17 11.11
N LYS A 738 38.02 -5.61 10.26
CA LYS A 738 37.79 -4.96 8.97
C LYS A 738 37.42 -3.53 9.31
N PHE A 739 38.36 -2.64 9.19
CA PHE A 739 38.06 -1.22 9.17
C PHE A 739 36.90 -1.04 8.24
N SER A 740 35.76 -0.66 8.79
CA SER A 740 34.59 -0.35 8.02
C SER A 740 34.96 0.81 7.09
N ALA A 741 35.14 0.50 5.82
CA ALA A 741 35.39 1.48 4.76
C ALA A 741 34.17 2.40 4.56
N ARG A 742 33.38 2.61 5.61
CA ARG A 742 32.15 3.39 5.62
C ARG A 742 32.30 4.79 6.21
N GLN A 743 33.52 5.22 6.47
CA GLN A 743 33.74 6.62 6.85
C GLN A 743 34.53 7.36 5.80
N LYS A 744 33.77 8.22 5.09
CA LYS A 744 34.23 9.36 4.28
C LYS A 744 34.96 9.01 2.98
N ARG A 745 34.19 8.76 1.93
CA ARG A 745 34.57 9.29 0.62
C ARG A 745 34.62 10.82 0.74
N ILE A 746 35.73 11.32 1.17
CA ILE A 746 36.10 12.69 0.88
C ILE A 746 36.56 12.67 -0.58
N SER A 747 35.76 13.26 -1.45
CA SER A 747 36.13 13.55 -2.83
C SER A 747 37.36 14.45 -2.83
N PHE A 748 38.43 13.95 -3.38
CA PHE A 748 39.51 14.78 -3.92
C PHE A 748 39.15 15.19 -5.33
#